data_0c0d4171c869bd350a7e0e3df1da3390
#
_entry.id   0c0d4171c869bd350a7e0e3df1da3390
#
_cell.length_a   1.000
_cell.length_b   1.000
_cell.length_c   1.000
_cell.angle_alpha   90.00
_cell.angle_beta   90.00
_cell.angle_gamma   90.00
#
_symmetry.space_group_name_H-M   'P 1'
#
loop_
_entity.id
_entity.type
_entity.pdbx_description
1 polymer ?
#
loop_
_entity_poly.entity_id
_entity_poly.type
_entity_poly.pdbx_seq_one_letter_code
_entity_poly.pdbx_strand_id
1 'polypeptide(L)'
;MTMTSQSKTPFQKRMRNRKVVSVLLVFSMLFTLAPAAIVAAPDEAKAKVSYTDVSDKAWYKEAVDYASDENLLVGVNDKEFSPNTNVTRAMVAAVMWRQCGSPKNDGVSDFADVDRNSWYSQAVTWGAKQGLVAGYGADKFGPNDYVTREQLVSFIQRFSAKNGMDISVKDATIVDKYADAAQVGSWSKDAMAWALENKVISGVADKKLAPRANASRAQYAAILMRIGATIDKEMNLAYYSDVSYYHNGNIITVDEKTGESASGDPVYAKAVLTGDGYIIAVAYTDKEVEKIEKLLETADKYQDNDLQGATMIPAFVDAHSHIDMVGRNFDASPSAGVTSLQALLDVGKRDFDTWVNDHSFDSVYGPNQPNGKFWFVTNGFDNTAFKEAEFGKEPYAMPTKDILDQISSEYPICYIHASSHLGALNSVAMNMLEKAVEATPQLKAYANPDANWDKDENGEYTGIVREGGFYVLAVMQVLWNSQSNRTPDASGVLANAMDIYASNGIASGIIGGGGGDRTALVAAIPDNERILDITGLVGYEKVDEVLGNTATKDSTYDKNGVKHGAVKLFLDGSPQGKTAWFQEDKDDPSGGGYYRDANETILTNENENNKWWWGEAEGKKVTTEQLTEQFTELMKKGVQFHAHANGTGAIQQYIDAYRNALVNCGVDLKDKKQVAAMQDKIRAVIIHSQTITQKQLQECKELGLNISFFTDHVYYYGDYHMYSTVGPVRGQVISPMADALADGMNINVTMHQDSPVAPPNMLFSIYNAANRITRDGQPIGRGSADGSSDKDSRITDLTNKQYDTRDERVSAYEAMKCVTINSAWQNFEEKEKGSITVGKQADFAVLSVNPLSDEFLNLAPQKVQKGGFVVETINNDNVIYTAQ
;
A
#
# COMPACT_ATOMS: atom_id res chain seq x y z
N MET A 1 -16.47 -13.48 41.36
CA MET A 1 -17.29 -12.54 42.11
C MET A 1 -18.10 -11.77 41.07
N THR A 2 -19.39 -11.80 41.20
CA THR A 2 -20.49 -11.33 40.39
C THR A 2 -20.29 -10.03 39.68
N MET A 3 -20.36 -10.04 38.32
CA MET A 3 -20.55 -8.85 37.48
C MET A 3 -22.03 -8.42 37.56
N THR A 4 -22.24 -7.19 37.96
CA THR A 4 -23.54 -6.51 37.99
C THR A 4 -23.85 -5.94 36.60
N SER A 5 -25.02 -6.23 36.12
CA SER A 5 -25.66 -5.71 34.92
C SER A 5 -25.79 -4.19 34.96
N GLN A 6 -25.26 -3.51 33.90
CA GLN A 6 -25.59 -2.11 33.66
C GLN A 6 -26.90 -1.98 32.86
N SER A 7 -27.67 -1.03 33.25
CA SER A 7 -29.02 -0.70 32.83
C SER A 7 -29.06 -0.12 31.42
N LYS A 8 -29.93 -0.64 30.59
CA LYS A 8 -30.30 -0.07 29.29
C LYS A 8 -30.97 1.30 29.45
N THR A 9 -30.48 2.27 28.70
CA THR A 9 -31.00 3.65 28.65
C THR A 9 -32.37 3.75 27.95
N PRO A 10 -33.13 4.86 28.13
CA PRO A 10 -34.55 4.98 27.78
C PRO A 10 -34.90 5.01 26.27
N PHE A 11 -34.01 4.81 25.38
CA PHE A 11 -34.22 5.00 23.92
C PHE A 11 -35.07 3.90 23.25
N GLN A 12 -35.13 2.71 23.83
CA GLN A 12 -35.86 1.57 23.23
C GLN A 12 -37.37 1.56 23.41
N LYS A 13 -37.98 2.58 23.93
CA LYS A 13 -39.45 2.61 24.23
C LYS A 13 -40.29 3.47 23.30
N ARG A 14 -39.75 4.06 22.21
CA ARG A 14 -40.50 4.99 21.35
C ARG A 14 -40.86 4.49 19.93
N MET A 15 -40.46 3.31 19.55
CA MET A 15 -40.79 2.78 18.21
C MET A 15 -41.86 1.67 18.24
N ARG A 16 -43.00 1.95 18.81
CA ARG A 16 -44.18 1.14 18.58
C ARG A 16 -45.41 2.07 18.55
N ASN A 17 -45.87 2.36 17.36
CA ASN A 17 -47.12 3.00 16.93
C ASN A 17 -46.94 4.29 16.14
N ARG A 18 -46.75 4.17 14.83
CA ARG A 18 -47.33 5.14 13.90
C ARG A 18 -47.94 4.39 12.71
N LYS A 19 -49.23 4.42 12.68
CA LYS A 19 -50.04 4.04 11.52
C LYS A 19 -49.94 5.14 10.49
N VAL A 20 -49.74 4.68 9.21
CA VAL A 20 -49.79 5.45 8.00
C VAL A 20 -51.13 6.17 7.88
N VAL A 21 -51.13 7.48 7.72
CA VAL A 21 -52.22 8.25 7.14
C VAL A 21 -51.67 9.01 5.94
N SER A 22 -52.11 8.59 4.75
CA SER A 22 -51.86 9.29 3.50
C SER A 22 -52.62 10.59 3.47
N VAL A 23 -51.94 11.72 3.27
CA VAL A 23 -52.54 12.96 2.77
C VAL A 23 -51.61 13.53 1.68
N LEU A 24 -52.15 13.54 0.46
CA LEU A 24 -51.68 14.35 -0.64
C LEU A 24 -51.79 15.82 -0.30
N LEU A 25 -50.70 16.58 -0.49
CA LEU A 25 -50.81 17.98 -1.00
C LEU A 25 -49.37 18.51 -1.29
N VAL A 26 -49.09 18.62 -2.55
CA VAL A 26 -48.44 19.69 -3.33
C VAL A 26 -47.72 20.78 -2.53
N PHE A 27 -46.42 20.92 -2.67
CA PHE A 27 -45.73 22.09 -3.22
C PHE A 27 -44.22 21.90 -3.22
N SER A 28 -43.71 21.91 -4.41
CA SER A 28 -42.39 22.32 -4.93
C SER A 28 -41.37 22.86 -3.93
N MET A 29 -40.20 22.41 -4.26
CA MET A 29 -38.84 22.92 -4.09
C MET A 29 -38.02 22.12 -3.11
N LEU A 30 -37.08 21.42 -3.72
CA LEU A 30 -35.65 21.57 -3.43
C LEU A 30 -34.84 20.29 -3.39
N PHE A 31 -33.91 20.29 -4.32
CA PHE A 31 -32.62 19.62 -4.31
C PHE A 31 -32.56 18.10 -4.36
N THR A 32 -32.43 17.65 -5.58
CA THR A 32 -31.81 16.38 -5.96
C THR A 32 -30.38 16.32 -5.45
N LEU A 33 -30.11 15.38 -4.57
CA LEU A 33 -28.73 14.98 -4.22
C LEU A 33 -28.42 13.69 -4.99
N ALA A 34 -27.51 13.78 -5.96
CA ALA A 34 -26.91 12.62 -6.57
C ALA A 34 -25.93 11.95 -5.59
N PRO A 35 -25.86 10.62 -5.52
CA PRO A 35 -24.91 9.92 -4.66
C PRO A 35 -23.55 9.86 -5.37
N ALA A 36 -22.81 10.91 -5.41
CA ALA A 36 -21.39 11.02 -5.65
C ALA A 36 -21.03 12.49 -5.65
N ALA A 37 -21.29 13.13 -4.58
CA ALA A 37 -20.73 14.42 -4.25
C ALA A 37 -21.60 15.03 -3.17
N ILE A 38 -21.27 14.80 -1.95
CA ILE A 38 -21.58 15.76 -0.91
C ILE A 38 -20.66 16.99 -1.06
N VAL A 39 -19.79 16.99 -2.04
CA VAL A 39 -19.07 18.20 -2.50
C VAL A 39 -19.60 18.62 -3.85
N ALA A 40 -20.44 19.64 -3.85
CA ALA A 40 -20.89 20.27 -5.06
C ALA A 40 -19.72 21.01 -5.75
N ALA A 41 -19.24 20.44 -6.82
CA ALA A 41 -18.71 21.27 -7.90
C ALA A 41 -19.89 22.10 -8.46
N PRO A 42 -19.65 23.34 -8.96
CA PRO A 42 -20.73 24.15 -9.51
C PRO A 42 -21.42 23.40 -10.64
N ASP A 43 -22.74 23.42 -10.66
CA ASP A 43 -23.59 22.85 -11.71
C ASP A 43 -23.13 23.34 -13.09
N GLU A 44 -22.28 22.59 -13.73
CA GLU A 44 -22.26 22.57 -15.19
C GLU A 44 -23.50 21.77 -15.60
N ALA A 45 -24.46 22.41 -16.21
CA ALA A 45 -25.66 21.81 -16.77
C ALA A 45 -25.24 20.61 -17.63
N LYS A 46 -25.46 19.38 -17.14
CA LYS A 46 -25.15 18.14 -17.86
C LYS A 46 -25.84 18.23 -19.21
N ALA A 47 -25.05 18.20 -20.30
CA ALA A 47 -25.59 18.21 -21.65
C ALA A 47 -26.55 17.02 -21.78
N LYS A 48 -27.81 17.27 -22.15
CA LYS A 48 -28.83 16.25 -22.32
C LYS A 48 -28.35 15.23 -23.36
N VAL A 49 -28.23 13.98 -22.96
CA VAL A 49 -27.74 12.91 -23.83
C VAL A 49 -28.78 12.65 -24.91
N SER A 50 -28.41 12.74 -26.20
CA SER A 50 -29.27 12.49 -27.34
C SER A 50 -28.71 11.36 -28.19
N TYR A 51 -29.49 10.29 -28.34
CA TYR A 51 -29.10 9.13 -29.10
C TYR A 51 -29.70 9.15 -30.52
N THR A 52 -28.88 8.89 -31.54
CA THR A 52 -29.26 8.95 -32.95
C THR A 52 -30.23 7.84 -33.35
N ASP A 53 -30.28 6.77 -32.59
CA ASP A 53 -31.16 5.59 -32.82
C ASP A 53 -32.48 5.65 -32.02
N VAL A 54 -32.75 6.75 -31.32
CA VAL A 54 -33.95 6.99 -30.51
C VAL A 54 -34.77 8.10 -31.16
N SER A 55 -35.79 7.76 -31.91
CA SER A 55 -36.69 8.74 -32.55
C SER A 55 -37.50 9.51 -31.50
N ASP A 56 -37.72 10.83 -31.69
CA ASP A 56 -38.56 11.69 -30.83
C ASP A 56 -40.00 11.20 -30.75
N LYS A 57 -40.47 10.40 -31.72
CA LYS A 57 -41.80 9.83 -31.75
C LYS A 57 -41.86 8.40 -31.22
N ALA A 58 -40.77 7.83 -30.77
CA ALA A 58 -40.72 6.50 -30.20
C ALA A 58 -41.46 6.44 -28.87
N TRP A 59 -42.27 5.41 -28.66
CA TRP A 59 -43.03 5.21 -27.42
C TRP A 59 -42.15 5.10 -26.17
N TYR A 60 -40.88 4.83 -26.35
CA TYR A 60 -39.87 4.66 -25.31
C TYR A 60 -38.95 5.90 -25.15
N LYS A 61 -39.14 6.97 -25.91
CA LYS A 61 -38.22 8.14 -25.89
C LYS A 61 -38.07 8.74 -24.50
N GLU A 62 -39.24 9.02 -23.88
CA GLU A 62 -39.26 9.61 -22.51
C GLU A 62 -38.61 8.67 -21.51
N ALA A 63 -38.83 7.36 -21.63
CA ALA A 63 -38.23 6.38 -20.74
C ALA A 63 -36.71 6.22 -20.94
N VAL A 64 -36.25 6.33 -22.17
CA VAL A 64 -34.81 6.32 -22.49
C VAL A 64 -34.14 7.58 -21.94
N ASP A 65 -34.74 8.75 -22.14
CA ASP A 65 -34.25 9.99 -21.62
C ASP A 65 -34.12 9.91 -20.06
N TYR A 66 -35.22 9.50 -19.40
CA TYR A 66 -35.21 9.28 -17.96
C TYR A 66 -34.09 8.35 -17.48
N ALA A 67 -33.99 7.15 -18.07
CA ALA A 67 -33.01 6.15 -17.65
C ALA A 67 -31.56 6.62 -17.89
N SER A 68 -31.34 7.47 -18.90
CA SER A 68 -30.02 8.02 -19.24
C SER A 68 -29.67 9.24 -18.39
N ASP A 69 -30.59 10.19 -18.22
CA ASP A 69 -30.41 11.38 -17.38
C ASP A 69 -30.13 10.97 -15.91
N GLU A 70 -30.74 9.86 -15.48
CA GLU A 70 -30.56 9.26 -14.17
C GLU A 70 -29.39 8.28 -14.07
N ASN A 71 -28.60 8.14 -15.14
CA ASN A 71 -27.45 7.23 -15.23
C ASN A 71 -27.77 5.75 -14.86
N LEU A 72 -29.03 5.31 -15.00
CA LEU A 72 -29.44 3.95 -14.68
C LEU A 72 -29.13 2.99 -15.83
N LEU A 73 -29.54 3.37 -17.05
CA LEU A 73 -29.33 2.58 -18.27
C LEU A 73 -28.88 3.52 -19.40
N VAL A 74 -27.57 3.60 -19.59
CA VAL A 74 -26.93 4.50 -20.57
C VAL A 74 -26.79 3.88 -21.95
N GLY A 75 -26.36 4.66 -22.94
CA GLY A 75 -26.10 4.17 -24.29
C GLY A 75 -25.07 3.04 -24.36
N VAL A 76 -25.05 2.29 -25.43
CA VAL A 76 -23.98 1.31 -25.72
C VAL A 76 -22.71 2.02 -26.20
N ASN A 77 -22.84 3.26 -26.62
CA ASN A 77 -21.80 4.24 -26.87
C ASN A 77 -22.42 5.65 -26.77
N ASP A 78 -21.60 6.71 -26.97
CA ASP A 78 -22.04 8.11 -26.84
C ASP A 78 -23.17 8.53 -27.80
N LYS A 79 -23.45 7.74 -28.86
CA LYS A 79 -24.39 8.10 -29.90
C LYS A 79 -25.59 7.15 -30.01
N GLU A 80 -25.50 5.96 -29.45
CA GLU A 80 -26.50 4.91 -29.63
C GLU A 80 -26.97 4.30 -28.32
N PHE A 81 -28.28 4.22 -28.11
CA PHE A 81 -28.91 3.54 -26.99
C PHE A 81 -29.15 2.07 -27.23
N SER A 82 -29.34 1.66 -28.47
CA SER A 82 -29.72 0.30 -28.91
C SER A 82 -31.03 -0.20 -28.29
N PRO A 83 -32.18 0.49 -28.49
CA PRO A 83 -33.42 0.26 -27.74
C PRO A 83 -34.00 -1.15 -27.95
N ASN A 84 -33.75 -1.78 -29.09
CA ASN A 84 -34.26 -3.09 -29.45
C ASN A 84 -33.35 -4.25 -29.04
N THR A 85 -32.17 -3.98 -28.54
CA THR A 85 -31.23 -5.00 -28.04
C THR A 85 -31.79 -5.65 -26.78
N ASN A 86 -31.62 -6.96 -26.63
CA ASN A 86 -32.04 -7.69 -25.44
C ASN A 86 -31.21 -7.34 -24.22
N VAL A 87 -31.85 -7.29 -23.08
CA VAL A 87 -31.20 -7.05 -21.78
C VAL A 87 -30.53 -8.34 -21.29
N THR A 88 -29.29 -8.22 -20.84
CA THR A 88 -28.55 -9.32 -20.19
C THR A 88 -28.74 -9.31 -18.67
N ARG A 89 -28.44 -10.46 -18.05
CA ARG A 89 -28.48 -10.56 -16.56
C ARG A 89 -27.53 -9.60 -15.88
N ALA A 90 -26.33 -9.41 -16.46
CA ALA A 90 -25.36 -8.41 -15.97
C ALA A 90 -25.90 -6.98 -16.05
N MET A 91 -26.63 -6.63 -17.14
CA MET A 91 -27.26 -5.30 -17.24
C MET A 91 -28.31 -5.07 -16.16
N VAL A 92 -29.09 -6.10 -15.80
CA VAL A 92 -30.09 -5.99 -14.73
C VAL A 92 -29.42 -5.75 -13.38
N ALA A 93 -28.40 -6.52 -13.04
CA ALA A 93 -27.63 -6.32 -11.82
C ALA A 93 -27.01 -4.93 -11.76
N ALA A 94 -26.38 -4.45 -12.86
CA ALA A 94 -25.73 -3.14 -12.90
C ALA A 94 -26.72 -1.98 -12.71
N VAL A 95 -27.94 -2.08 -13.26
CA VAL A 95 -28.97 -1.03 -13.09
C VAL A 95 -29.47 -1.00 -11.63
N MET A 96 -29.73 -2.15 -11.03
CA MET A 96 -30.13 -2.21 -9.60
C MET A 96 -29.05 -1.63 -8.71
N TRP A 97 -27.80 -1.98 -8.95
CA TRP A 97 -26.65 -1.49 -8.23
C TRP A 97 -26.50 0.05 -8.34
N ARG A 98 -26.63 0.60 -9.56
CA ARG A 98 -26.61 2.05 -9.79
C ARG A 98 -27.77 2.76 -9.10
N GLN A 99 -28.96 2.15 -9.07
CA GLN A 99 -30.12 2.73 -8.42
C GLN A 99 -29.95 2.83 -6.90
N CYS A 100 -29.10 1.97 -6.31
CA CYS A 100 -28.72 2.01 -4.90
C CYS A 100 -27.46 2.84 -4.63
N GLY A 101 -27.02 3.69 -5.54
CA GLY A 101 -25.84 4.54 -5.36
C GLY A 101 -24.51 3.87 -5.67
N SER A 102 -24.55 2.68 -6.32
CA SER A 102 -23.34 1.93 -6.72
C SER A 102 -22.43 1.57 -5.52
N PRO A 103 -22.95 0.88 -4.48
CA PRO A 103 -22.17 0.48 -3.33
C PRO A 103 -20.90 -0.24 -3.75
N LYS A 104 -19.76 0.24 -3.27
CA LYS A 104 -18.46 -0.36 -3.59
C LYS A 104 -18.32 -1.75 -2.95
N ASN A 105 -17.57 -2.60 -3.60
CA ASN A 105 -17.15 -3.91 -3.11
C ASN A 105 -15.94 -4.38 -3.92
N ASP A 106 -15.30 -5.46 -3.51
CA ASP A 106 -14.09 -6.01 -4.13
C ASP A 106 -14.29 -6.59 -5.54
N GLY A 107 -15.54 -6.73 -6.01
CA GLY A 107 -15.88 -7.36 -7.28
C GLY A 107 -15.58 -8.87 -7.35
N VAL A 108 -15.21 -9.48 -6.22
CA VAL A 108 -14.96 -10.93 -6.13
C VAL A 108 -16.28 -11.67 -5.96
N SER A 109 -16.66 -12.39 -6.98
CA SER A 109 -17.93 -13.12 -7.04
C SER A 109 -17.73 -14.61 -6.74
N ASP A 110 -18.68 -15.23 -6.06
CA ASP A 110 -18.73 -16.70 -5.91
C ASP A 110 -19.02 -17.41 -7.24
N PHE A 111 -19.43 -16.67 -8.28
CA PHE A 111 -19.71 -17.23 -9.60
C PHE A 111 -18.45 -17.28 -10.47
N ALA A 112 -18.05 -18.48 -10.87
CA ALA A 112 -16.84 -18.71 -11.66
C ALA A 112 -16.85 -18.05 -13.06
N ASP A 113 -18.04 -17.71 -13.59
CA ASP A 113 -18.22 -17.04 -14.87
C ASP A 113 -18.33 -15.51 -14.76
N VAL A 114 -18.00 -14.94 -13.60
CA VAL A 114 -17.94 -13.49 -13.36
C VAL A 114 -16.48 -13.08 -13.11
N ASP A 115 -15.83 -12.59 -14.17
CA ASP A 115 -14.47 -12.07 -14.07
C ASP A 115 -14.44 -10.79 -13.22
N ARG A 116 -13.55 -10.72 -12.23
CA ARG A 116 -13.35 -9.58 -11.33
C ARG A 116 -13.15 -8.26 -12.08
N ASN A 117 -12.48 -8.29 -13.23
CA ASN A 117 -12.18 -7.11 -14.04
C ASN A 117 -13.33 -6.74 -15.00
N SER A 118 -14.43 -7.47 -15.00
CA SER A 118 -15.56 -7.14 -15.86
C SER A 118 -16.33 -5.93 -15.31
N TRP A 119 -16.90 -5.13 -16.22
CA TRP A 119 -17.66 -3.91 -15.89
C TRP A 119 -18.86 -4.15 -14.97
N TYR A 120 -19.31 -5.41 -14.86
CA TYR A 120 -20.45 -5.83 -14.06
C TYR A 120 -20.08 -6.57 -12.77
N SER A 121 -18.80 -6.81 -12.52
CA SER A 121 -18.37 -7.65 -11.39
C SER A 121 -18.89 -7.14 -10.06
N GLN A 122 -18.67 -5.86 -9.76
CA GLN A 122 -19.15 -5.24 -8.51
C GLN A 122 -20.68 -5.31 -8.38
N ALA A 123 -21.40 -5.06 -9.47
CA ALA A 123 -22.85 -5.10 -9.47
C ALA A 123 -23.41 -6.51 -9.23
N VAL A 124 -22.79 -7.53 -9.84
CA VAL A 124 -23.20 -8.93 -9.66
C VAL A 124 -22.85 -9.41 -8.24
N THR A 125 -21.66 -9.12 -7.77
CA THR A 125 -21.21 -9.44 -6.41
C THR A 125 -22.13 -8.83 -5.37
N TRP A 126 -22.38 -7.52 -5.46
CA TRP A 126 -23.31 -6.81 -4.58
C TRP A 126 -24.72 -7.39 -4.65
N GLY A 127 -25.26 -7.57 -5.86
CA GLY A 127 -26.63 -8.06 -6.04
C GLY A 127 -26.82 -9.48 -5.50
N ALA A 128 -25.80 -10.33 -5.55
CA ALA A 128 -25.80 -11.66 -4.95
C ALA A 128 -25.78 -11.60 -3.42
N LYS A 129 -24.89 -10.79 -2.82
CA LYS A 129 -24.83 -10.56 -1.37
C LYS A 129 -26.17 -10.02 -0.83
N GLN A 130 -26.84 -9.14 -1.58
CA GLN A 130 -28.16 -8.60 -1.22
C GLN A 130 -29.34 -9.56 -1.51
N GLY A 131 -29.11 -10.73 -2.07
CA GLY A 131 -30.18 -11.67 -2.46
C GLY A 131 -31.05 -11.19 -3.60
N LEU A 132 -30.65 -10.13 -4.32
CA LEU A 132 -31.39 -9.55 -5.46
C LEU A 132 -31.21 -10.34 -6.73
N VAL A 133 -30.03 -10.90 -6.93
CA VAL A 133 -29.73 -11.78 -8.06
C VAL A 133 -29.23 -13.14 -7.55
N ALA A 134 -29.51 -14.19 -8.34
CA ALA A 134 -29.04 -15.54 -8.04
C ALA A 134 -28.53 -16.19 -9.32
N GLY A 135 -27.59 -17.13 -9.17
CA GLY A 135 -27.07 -17.92 -10.29
C GLY A 135 -28.02 -19.05 -10.72
N TYR A 136 -27.62 -19.78 -11.78
CA TYR A 136 -28.24 -21.02 -12.21
C TYR A 136 -27.81 -22.23 -11.36
N GLY A 137 -26.91 -22.03 -10.42
CA GLY A 137 -26.34 -23.00 -9.50
C GLY A 137 -25.32 -22.28 -8.61
N ALA A 138 -24.53 -23.03 -7.88
CA ALA A 138 -23.62 -22.46 -6.90
C ALA A 138 -22.50 -21.59 -7.52
N ASP A 139 -22.11 -21.87 -8.76
CA ASP A 139 -20.90 -21.32 -9.39
C ASP A 139 -21.14 -20.61 -10.74
N LYS A 140 -22.42 -20.49 -11.20
CA LYS A 140 -22.70 -19.91 -12.51
C LYS A 140 -23.79 -18.84 -12.45
N PHE A 141 -23.43 -17.61 -12.82
CA PHE A 141 -24.36 -16.47 -12.94
C PHE A 141 -25.01 -16.34 -14.33
N GLY A 142 -24.25 -16.58 -15.39
CA GLY A 142 -24.69 -16.33 -16.79
C GLY A 142 -24.76 -14.83 -17.12
N PRO A 143 -23.69 -14.04 -16.97
CA PRO A 143 -23.75 -12.56 -17.09
C PRO A 143 -24.22 -12.08 -18.46
N ASN A 144 -23.95 -12.84 -19.53
CA ASN A 144 -24.31 -12.52 -20.91
C ASN A 144 -25.62 -13.14 -21.36
N ASP A 145 -26.27 -13.94 -20.51
CA ASP A 145 -27.55 -14.55 -20.87
C ASP A 145 -28.66 -13.50 -20.88
N TYR A 146 -29.56 -13.61 -21.89
CA TYR A 146 -30.69 -12.69 -21.99
C TYR A 146 -31.77 -13.00 -20.96
N VAL A 147 -32.39 -11.93 -20.47
CA VAL A 147 -33.46 -12.02 -19.46
C VAL A 147 -34.82 -12.01 -20.12
N THR A 148 -35.65 -13.01 -19.81
CA THR A 148 -37.04 -12.98 -20.25
C THR A 148 -37.85 -11.94 -19.49
N ARG A 149 -39.01 -11.53 -20.03
CA ARG A 149 -39.87 -10.54 -19.39
C ARG A 149 -40.33 -10.98 -18.00
N GLU A 150 -40.69 -12.25 -17.80
CA GLU A 150 -41.07 -12.77 -16.49
C GLU A 150 -39.87 -12.79 -15.50
N GLN A 151 -38.67 -13.10 -16.01
CA GLN A 151 -37.44 -13.03 -15.17
C GLN A 151 -37.14 -11.59 -14.76
N LEU A 152 -37.20 -10.64 -15.70
CA LEU A 152 -36.97 -9.24 -15.41
C LEU A 152 -37.94 -8.73 -14.33
N VAL A 153 -39.22 -9.03 -14.48
CA VAL A 153 -40.25 -8.63 -13.50
C VAL A 153 -40.00 -9.23 -12.12
N SER A 154 -39.52 -10.47 -12.05
CA SER A 154 -39.19 -11.12 -10.77
C SER A 154 -37.96 -10.51 -10.11
N PHE A 155 -36.95 -10.06 -10.88
CA PHE A 155 -35.86 -9.28 -10.36
C PHE A 155 -36.36 -7.96 -9.79
N ILE A 156 -37.18 -7.26 -10.53
CA ILE A 156 -37.76 -5.97 -10.15
C ILE A 156 -38.61 -6.07 -8.87
N GLN A 157 -39.47 -7.09 -8.75
CA GLN A 157 -40.27 -7.30 -7.56
C GLN A 157 -39.42 -7.50 -6.30
N ARG A 158 -38.37 -8.34 -6.39
CA ARG A 158 -37.43 -8.54 -5.28
C ARG A 158 -36.70 -7.23 -4.91
N PHE A 159 -36.29 -6.50 -5.92
CA PHE A 159 -35.65 -5.19 -5.73
C PHE A 159 -36.61 -4.19 -5.05
N SER A 160 -37.88 -4.14 -5.51
CA SER A 160 -38.90 -3.29 -4.91
C SER A 160 -39.21 -3.67 -3.45
N ALA A 161 -39.26 -4.98 -3.16
CA ALA A 161 -39.46 -5.47 -1.78
C ALA A 161 -38.30 -5.04 -0.85
N LYS A 162 -37.06 -5.16 -1.32
CA LYS A 162 -35.87 -4.74 -0.56
C LYS A 162 -35.88 -3.22 -0.28
N ASN A 163 -36.51 -2.44 -1.18
CA ASN A 163 -36.70 -1.00 -1.03
C ASN A 163 -37.97 -0.63 -0.24
N GLY A 164 -38.54 -1.57 0.50
CA GLY A 164 -39.70 -1.32 1.38
C GLY A 164 -41.05 -1.15 0.65
N MET A 165 -41.11 -1.43 -0.66
CA MET A 165 -42.37 -1.35 -1.39
C MET A 165 -43.28 -2.54 -1.03
N ASP A 166 -44.60 -2.28 -0.94
CA ASP A 166 -45.58 -3.34 -0.80
C ASP A 166 -45.64 -4.18 -2.09
N ILE A 167 -45.19 -5.42 -2.00
CA ILE A 167 -45.20 -6.40 -3.08
C ILE A 167 -46.36 -7.38 -2.98
N SER A 168 -47.32 -7.12 -2.10
CA SER A 168 -48.53 -7.97 -1.98
C SER A 168 -49.38 -7.95 -3.25
N VAL A 169 -49.92 -9.11 -3.61
CA VAL A 169 -50.80 -9.27 -4.79
C VAL A 169 -52.24 -9.26 -4.28
N LYS A 170 -53.05 -8.34 -4.79
CA LYS A 170 -54.49 -8.22 -4.44
C LYS A 170 -55.40 -9.10 -5.31
N ASP A 171 -55.05 -9.21 -6.61
CA ASP A 171 -55.79 -10.02 -7.60
C ASP A 171 -54.87 -10.85 -8.47
N ALA A 172 -54.46 -12.04 -8.01
CA ALA A 172 -53.60 -12.95 -8.77
C ALA A 172 -54.21 -13.37 -10.11
N THR A 173 -55.54 -13.21 -10.30
CA THR A 173 -56.23 -13.54 -11.52
C THR A 173 -56.08 -12.51 -12.65
N ILE A 174 -55.47 -11.36 -12.35
CA ILE A 174 -55.19 -10.32 -13.34
C ILE A 174 -54.37 -10.85 -14.51
N VAL A 175 -53.48 -11.83 -14.26
CA VAL A 175 -52.66 -12.50 -15.27
C VAL A 175 -53.54 -13.29 -16.25
N ASP A 176 -54.60 -13.91 -15.74
CA ASP A 176 -55.48 -14.80 -16.49
C ASP A 176 -56.31 -14.02 -17.53
N LYS A 177 -56.35 -12.70 -17.51
CA LYS A 177 -56.97 -11.82 -18.51
C LYS A 177 -56.18 -11.73 -19.84
N TYR A 178 -55.01 -12.35 -19.93
CA TYR A 178 -54.14 -12.30 -21.10
C TYR A 178 -54.16 -13.63 -21.87
N ALA A 179 -54.06 -13.53 -23.18
CA ALA A 179 -54.23 -14.69 -24.08
C ALA A 179 -53.15 -15.78 -23.90
N ASP A 180 -52.00 -15.41 -23.35
CA ASP A 180 -50.87 -16.28 -23.15
C ASP A 180 -50.53 -16.51 -21.67
N ALA A 181 -51.52 -16.30 -20.78
CA ALA A 181 -51.38 -16.49 -19.32
C ALA A 181 -50.82 -17.88 -18.95
N ALA A 182 -51.20 -18.93 -19.71
CA ALA A 182 -50.68 -20.28 -19.49
C ALA A 182 -49.16 -20.46 -19.76
N GLN A 183 -48.52 -19.48 -20.38
CA GLN A 183 -47.07 -19.46 -20.60
C GLN A 183 -46.29 -18.85 -19.44
N VAL A 184 -46.98 -18.16 -18.51
CA VAL A 184 -46.35 -17.60 -17.31
C VAL A 184 -45.93 -18.74 -16.39
N GLY A 185 -44.64 -18.74 -15.98
CA GLY A 185 -44.13 -19.73 -15.06
C GLY A 185 -44.83 -19.63 -13.69
N SER A 186 -45.07 -20.78 -13.05
CA SER A 186 -45.68 -20.79 -11.72
C SER A 186 -44.85 -19.99 -10.70
N TRP A 187 -43.52 -19.96 -10.82
CA TRP A 187 -42.57 -19.27 -10.00
C TRP A 187 -42.61 -17.73 -10.18
N SER A 188 -43.11 -17.23 -11.30
CA SER A 188 -43.13 -15.79 -11.64
C SER A 188 -44.58 -15.22 -11.61
N LYS A 189 -45.62 -16.05 -11.33
CA LYS A 189 -47.02 -15.64 -11.44
C LYS A 189 -47.38 -14.48 -10.54
N ASP A 190 -46.91 -14.51 -9.29
CA ASP A 190 -47.11 -13.43 -8.30
C ASP A 190 -46.37 -12.15 -8.71
N ALA A 191 -45.15 -12.28 -9.20
CA ALA A 191 -44.39 -11.13 -9.68
C ALA A 191 -45.07 -10.46 -10.89
N MET A 192 -45.58 -11.27 -11.82
CA MET A 192 -46.30 -10.76 -12.96
C MET A 192 -47.64 -10.10 -12.58
N ALA A 193 -48.36 -10.67 -11.60
CA ALA A 193 -49.61 -10.10 -11.10
C ALA A 193 -49.37 -8.75 -10.40
N TRP A 194 -48.40 -8.72 -9.50
CA TRP A 194 -47.97 -7.48 -8.82
C TRP A 194 -47.56 -6.39 -9.81
N ALA A 195 -46.75 -6.73 -10.84
CA ALA A 195 -46.26 -5.75 -11.80
C ALA A 195 -47.40 -5.20 -12.69
N LEU A 196 -48.44 -6.01 -12.99
CA LEU A 196 -49.63 -5.55 -13.70
C LEU A 196 -50.54 -4.66 -12.84
N GLU A 197 -50.78 -5.04 -11.58
CA GLU A 197 -51.57 -4.25 -10.64
C GLU A 197 -50.96 -2.85 -10.41
N ASN A 198 -49.64 -2.81 -10.27
CA ASN A 198 -48.90 -1.58 -10.03
C ASN A 198 -48.51 -0.85 -11.32
N LYS A 199 -48.97 -1.32 -12.50
CA LYS A 199 -48.68 -0.72 -13.81
C LYS A 199 -47.18 -0.64 -14.15
N VAL A 200 -46.38 -1.47 -13.51
CA VAL A 200 -44.91 -1.58 -13.76
C VAL A 200 -44.71 -2.14 -15.17
N ILE A 201 -45.53 -3.11 -15.53
CA ILE A 201 -45.60 -3.62 -16.90
C ILE A 201 -47.02 -3.46 -17.50
N SER A 202 -47.06 -3.50 -18.81
CA SER A 202 -48.31 -3.66 -19.58
C SER A 202 -48.17 -4.84 -20.52
N GLY A 203 -49.30 -5.31 -21.06
CA GLY A 203 -49.29 -6.25 -22.14
C GLY A 203 -48.62 -5.71 -23.40
N VAL A 204 -48.22 -6.61 -24.26
CA VAL A 204 -47.80 -6.31 -25.63
C VAL A 204 -49.03 -6.41 -26.58
N ALA A 205 -48.80 -6.36 -27.89
CA ALA A 205 -49.88 -6.51 -28.87
C ALA A 205 -50.80 -7.72 -28.56
N ASP A 206 -52.04 -7.68 -29.03
CA ASP A 206 -53.02 -8.78 -28.99
C ASP A 206 -53.36 -9.30 -27.58
N LYS A 207 -53.33 -8.43 -26.56
CA LYS A 207 -53.56 -8.78 -25.14
C LYS A 207 -52.67 -9.92 -24.65
N LYS A 208 -51.39 -9.94 -25.00
CA LYS A 208 -50.41 -10.93 -24.57
C LYS A 208 -49.43 -10.29 -23.55
N LEU A 209 -48.89 -11.11 -22.65
CA LEU A 209 -47.83 -10.74 -21.73
C LEU A 209 -46.43 -11.00 -22.29
N ALA A 210 -46.34 -11.97 -23.19
CA ALA A 210 -45.10 -12.50 -23.76
C ALA A 210 -44.04 -12.85 -22.68
N PRO A 211 -44.40 -13.69 -21.67
CA PRO A 211 -43.57 -13.88 -20.47
C PRO A 211 -42.20 -14.47 -20.81
N ARG A 212 -42.13 -15.36 -21.82
CA ARG A 212 -40.91 -16.05 -22.26
C ARG A 212 -40.07 -15.29 -23.29
N ALA A 213 -40.61 -14.17 -23.82
CA ALA A 213 -39.84 -13.34 -24.74
C ALA A 213 -38.74 -12.56 -24.00
N ASN A 214 -37.58 -12.41 -24.64
CA ASN A 214 -36.51 -11.58 -24.07
C ASN A 214 -36.97 -10.13 -23.94
N ALA A 215 -36.61 -9.48 -22.81
CA ALA A 215 -36.89 -8.09 -22.59
C ALA A 215 -35.89 -7.21 -23.37
N SER A 216 -36.40 -6.18 -24.06
CA SER A 216 -35.54 -5.20 -24.75
C SER A 216 -35.10 -4.09 -23.80
N ARG A 217 -34.00 -3.38 -24.15
CA ARG A 217 -33.49 -2.23 -23.41
C ARG A 217 -34.55 -1.12 -23.32
N ALA A 218 -35.33 -0.89 -24.38
CA ALA A 218 -36.44 0.07 -24.33
C ALA A 218 -37.54 -0.33 -23.32
N GLN A 219 -37.87 -1.62 -23.24
CA GLN A 219 -38.83 -2.12 -22.25
C GLN A 219 -38.29 -2.00 -20.84
N TYR A 220 -37.01 -2.26 -20.66
CA TYR A 220 -36.38 -2.07 -19.32
C TYR A 220 -36.37 -0.60 -18.91
N ALA A 221 -35.99 0.32 -19.79
CA ALA A 221 -36.06 1.76 -19.53
C ALA A 221 -37.49 2.19 -19.10
N ALA A 222 -38.52 1.70 -19.81
CA ALA A 222 -39.93 1.98 -19.46
C ALA A 222 -40.33 1.46 -18.08
N ILE A 223 -39.82 0.29 -17.68
CA ILE A 223 -40.02 -0.26 -16.33
C ILE A 223 -39.32 0.64 -15.30
N LEU A 224 -38.08 1.01 -15.54
CA LEU A 224 -37.30 1.88 -14.64
C LEU A 224 -37.97 3.22 -14.41
N MET A 225 -38.44 3.89 -15.47
CA MET A 225 -39.15 5.15 -15.34
C MET A 225 -40.44 5.02 -14.50
N ARG A 226 -41.19 3.91 -14.66
CA ARG A 226 -42.42 3.69 -13.88
C ARG A 226 -42.19 3.39 -12.41
N ILE A 227 -41.08 2.72 -12.10
CA ILE A 227 -40.70 2.38 -10.74
C ILE A 227 -39.96 3.54 -10.08
N GLY A 228 -39.11 4.26 -10.82
CA GLY A 228 -38.28 5.34 -10.30
C GLY A 228 -39.06 6.51 -9.72
N ALA A 229 -40.34 6.65 -10.07
CA ALA A 229 -41.23 7.60 -9.40
C ALA A 229 -41.63 7.19 -7.96
N THR A 230 -41.27 5.97 -7.55
CA THR A 230 -41.69 5.37 -6.26
C THR A 230 -40.51 4.93 -5.40
N ILE A 231 -39.30 4.90 -5.92
CA ILE A 231 -38.07 4.58 -5.17
C ILE A 231 -37.33 5.89 -4.87
N ASP A 232 -37.21 6.20 -3.62
CA ASP A 232 -36.39 7.32 -3.15
C ASP A 232 -34.92 7.05 -3.48
N LYS A 233 -34.26 8.00 -4.16
CA LYS A 233 -32.87 7.87 -4.58
C LYS A 233 -31.87 8.25 -3.48
N GLU A 234 -32.35 8.57 -2.31
CA GLU A 234 -31.46 8.86 -1.20
C GLU A 234 -30.66 7.59 -0.85
N MET A 235 -29.38 7.77 -0.58
CA MET A 235 -28.53 6.72 -0.04
C MET A 235 -29.25 6.08 1.15
N ASN A 236 -29.33 4.75 1.18
CA ASN A 236 -30.02 4.00 2.21
C ASN A 236 -29.04 2.95 2.78
N LEU A 237 -28.71 3.07 4.05
CA LEU A 237 -27.75 2.19 4.70
C LEU A 237 -28.26 0.76 4.92
N ALA A 238 -29.54 0.49 4.72
CA ALA A 238 -30.07 -0.87 4.70
C ALA A 238 -29.47 -1.76 3.58
N TYR A 239 -28.77 -1.15 2.61
CA TYR A 239 -28.06 -1.90 1.56
C TYR A 239 -26.64 -2.31 1.95
N TYR A 240 -26.15 -1.92 3.10
CA TYR A 240 -24.82 -2.27 3.60
C TYR A 240 -24.98 -3.31 4.72
N SER A 241 -24.13 -4.33 4.71
CA SER A 241 -24.14 -5.38 5.73
C SER A 241 -23.44 -4.92 6.99
N ASP A 242 -22.37 -4.18 6.81
CA ASP A 242 -21.56 -3.61 7.86
C ASP A 242 -21.44 -2.09 7.65
N VAL A 243 -21.83 -1.33 8.66
CA VAL A 243 -21.79 0.13 8.67
C VAL A 243 -21.06 0.59 9.92
N SER A 244 -20.05 1.45 9.75
CA SER A 244 -19.31 2.04 10.86
C SER A 244 -19.34 3.56 10.77
N TYR A 245 -19.49 4.22 11.92
CA TYR A 245 -19.53 5.66 12.07
C TYR A 245 -18.42 6.13 13.00
N TYR A 246 -17.45 6.88 12.46
CA TYR A 246 -16.31 7.41 13.20
C TYR A 246 -16.49 8.90 13.43
N HIS A 247 -16.38 9.35 14.69
CA HIS A 247 -16.60 10.75 15.07
C HIS A 247 -15.85 11.13 16.35
N ASN A 248 -15.94 12.42 16.74
CA ASN A 248 -15.38 12.93 18.00
C ASN A 248 -13.86 12.74 18.13
N GLY A 249 -13.13 12.94 17.01
CA GLY A 249 -11.67 12.87 16.96
C GLY A 249 -11.07 13.89 16.00
N ASN A 250 -9.74 13.87 15.87
CA ASN A 250 -9.01 14.64 14.89
C ASN A 250 -8.87 13.79 13.63
N ILE A 251 -9.72 13.97 12.62
CA ILE A 251 -9.69 13.16 11.40
C ILE A 251 -8.93 13.89 10.29
N ILE A 252 -7.73 13.39 9.96
CA ILE A 252 -6.88 13.94 8.90
C ILE A 252 -7.08 13.07 7.66
N THR A 253 -7.68 13.62 6.62
CA THR A 253 -8.14 12.84 5.46
C THR A 253 -7.07 12.62 4.39
N VAL A 254 -6.09 13.50 4.30
CA VAL A 254 -5.08 13.50 3.23
C VAL A 254 -5.74 13.56 1.83
N ASP A 255 -6.92 14.15 1.73
CA ASP A 255 -7.62 14.36 0.45
C ASP A 255 -7.27 15.75 -0.10
N GLU A 256 -6.49 15.81 -1.17
CA GLU A 256 -6.01 17.04 -1.79
C GLU A 256 -7.13 17.99 -2.27
N LYS A 257 -8.34 17.49 -2.49
CA LYS A 257 -9.46 18.30 -2.99
C LYS A 257 -10.27 18.95 -1.89
N THR A 258 -10.45 18.24 -0.78
CA THR A 258 -11.38 18.64 0.30
C THR A 258 -10.70 18.67 1.65
N GLY A 259 -9.60 17.95 1.83
CA GLY A 259 -8.83 17.84 3.06
C GLY A 259 -7.70 18.84 3.19
N GLU A 260 -7.53 19.76 2.22
CA GLU A 260 -6.51 20.80 2.25
C GLU A 260 -7.11 22.19 2.12
N SER A 261 -6.53 23.15 2.83
CA SER A 261 -6.82 24.57 2.64
C SER A 261 -6.15 25.12 1.38
N ALA A 262 -6.49 26.34 0.99
CA ALA A 262 -5.83 27.02 -0.14
C ALA A 262 -4.31 27.27 0.07
N SER A 263 -3.83 27.17 1.31
CA SER A 263 -2.40 27.23 1.68
C SER A 263 -1.72 25.85 1.74
N GLY A 264 -2.45 24.76 1.46
CA GLY A 264 -1.91 23.39 1.57
C GLY A 264 -1.94 22.80 2.98
N ASP A 265 -2.51 23.52 3.96
CA ASP A 265 -2.64 23.01 5.33
C ASP A 265 -3.80 22.00 5.42
N PRO A 266 -3.70 20.98 6.30
CA PRO A 266 -4.74 19.98 6.46
C PRO A 266 -6.05 20.60 7.00
N VAL A 267 -7.17 20.17 6.44
CA VAL A 267 -8.50 20.44 6.96
C VAL A 267 -9.04 19.17 7.62
N TYR A 268 -9.37 19.26 8.90
CA TYR A 268 -9.85 18.12 9.68
C TYR A 268 -11.31 17.81 9.36
N ALA A 269 -11.60 16.56 9.05
CA ALA A 269 -12.97 16.09 8.99
C ALA A 269 -13.53 15.88 10.41
N LYS A 270 -14.86 15.99 10.58
CA LYS A 270 -15.58 15.81 11.83
C LYS A 270 -16.16 14.42 11.99
N ALA A 271 -16.45 13.76 10.88
CA ALA A 271 -16.98 12.40 10.89
C ALA A 271 -16.70 11.68 9.56
N VAL A 272 -16.64 10.35 9.65
CA VAL A 272 -16.53 9.44 8.51
C VAL A 272 -17.58 8.34 8.68
N LEU A 273 -18.26 8.00 7.59
CA LEU A 273 -19.18 6.89 7.51
C LEU A 273 -18.65 5.89 6.51
N THR A 274 -18.60 4.61 6.90
CA THR A 274 -18.17 3.50 6.06
C THR A 274 -19.31 2.52 5.85
N GLY A 275 -19.18 1.69 4.84
CA GLY A 275 -20.12 0.60 4.56
C GLY A 275 -19.48 -0.49 3.71
N ASP A 276 -19.58 -1.74 4.18
CA ASP A 276 -19.01 -2.92 3.53
C ASP A 276 -17.52 -2.75 3.14
N GLY A 277 -16.72 -2.13 4.02
CA GLY A 277 -15.28 -1.92 3.84
C GLY A 277 -14.87 -0.67 3.05
N TYR A 278 -15.83 0.20 2.67
CA TYR A 278 -15.55 1.41 1.89
C TYR A 278 -16.05 2.69 2.57
N ILE A 279 -15.37 3.79 2.32
CA ILE A 279 -15.78 5.11 2.80
C ILE A 279 -16.96 5.61 1.96
N ILE A 280 -18.11 5.83 2.57
CA ILE A 280 -19.35 6.26 1.91
C ILE A 280 -19.72 7.71 2.15
N ALA A 281 -19.23 8.30 3.25
CA ALA A 281 -19.35 9.74 3.47
C ALA A 281 -18.23 10.28 4.37
N VAL A 282 -17.84 11.54 4.13
CA VAL A 282 -16.91 12.31 4.96
C VAL A 282 -17.54 13.67 5.24
N ALA A 283 -17.62 14.08 6.51
CA ALA A 283 -18.21 15.33 6.93
C ALA A 283 -17.12 16.28 7.46
N TYR A 284 -17.08 17.49 6.93
CA TYR A 284 -16.19 18.57 7.39
C TYR A 284 -16.94 19.65 8.18
N THR A 285 -18.25 19.74 8.05
CA THR A 285 -19.11 20.73 8.70
C THR A 285 -20.17 20.06 9.55
N ASP A 286 -20.70 20.78 10.56
CA ASP A 286 -21.79 20.27 11.42
C ASP A 286 -23.03 19.89 10.60
N LYS A 287 -23.32 20.64 9.53
CA LYS A 287 -24.44 20.32 8.63
C LYS A 287 -24.25 19.00 7.88
N GLU A 288 -23.03 18.64 7.56
CA GLU A 288 -22.73 17.35 6.92
C GLU A 288 -22.78 16.22 7.94
N VAL A 289 -22.35 16.47 9.19
CA VAL A 289 -22.52 15.53 10.31
C VAL A 289 -24.00 15.23 10.52
N GLU A 290 -24.87 16.27 10.62
CA GLU A 290 -26.33 16.11 10.74
C GLU A 290 -26.92 15.25 9.61
N LYS A 291 -26.39 15.37 8.38
CA LYS A 291 -26.84 14.53 7.25
C LYS A 291 -26.42 13.07 7.43
N ILE A 292 -25.19 12.81 7.88
CA ILE A 292 -24.73 11.45 8.18
C ILE A 292 -25.57 10.85 9.31
N GLU A 293 -25.80 11.58 10.39
CA GLU A 293 -26.64 11.12 11.52
C GLU A 293 -28.07 10.79 11.09
N LYS A 294 -28.66 11.62 10.23
CA LYS A 294 -29.95 11.32 9.63
C LYS A 294 -29.91 10.06 8.75
N LEU A 295 -28.81 9.86 8.00
CA LEU A 295 -28.63 8.69 7.17
C LEU A 295 -28.50 7.42 8.02
N LEU A 296 -27.84 7.47 9.18
CA LEU A 296 -27.73 6.36 10.13
C LEU A 296 -29.10 5.84 10.60
N GLU A 297 -30.15 6.67 10.57
CA GLU A 297 -31.53 6.23 10.89
C GLU A 297 -32.04 5.16 9.89
N THR A 298 -31.44 5.05 8.71
CA THR A 298 -31.80 4.07 7.67
C THR A 298 -31.05 2.75 7.82
N ALA A 299 -30.01 2.66 8.64
CA ALA A 299 -29.24 1.45 8.88
C ALA A 299 -30.03 0.47 9.77
N ASP A 300 -30.01 -0.82 9.44
CA ASP A 300 -30.53 -1.86 10.33
C ASP A 300 -29.73 -1.94 11.63
N LYS A 301 -28.42 -1.76 11.54
CA LYS A 301 -27.42 -1.65 12.63
C LYS A 301 -26.21 -0.88 12.12
N TYR A 302 -25.47 -0.26 13.00
CA TYR A 302 -24.15 0.29 12.71
C TYR A 302 -23.25 0.21 13.94
N GLN A 303 -21.95 0.28 13.74
CA GLN A 303 -20.95 0.40 14.77
C GLN A 303 -20.68 1.87 15.02
N ASP A 304 -20.86 2.31 16.25
CA ASP A 304 -20.60 3.68 16.69
C ASP A 304 -19.18 3.76 17.28
N ASN A 305 -18.28 4.40 16.54
CA ASN A 305 -16.85 4.51 16.86
C ASN A 305 -16.54 5.93 17.34
N ASP A 306 -16.74 6.18 18.64
CA ASP A 306 -16.32 7.42 19.30
C ASP A 306 -14.80 7.42 19.49
N LEU A 307 -14.11 8.27 18.74
CA LEU A 307 -12.64 8.38 18.77
C LEU A 307 -12.10 9.03 20.06
N GLN A 308 -12.96 9.62 20.90
CA GLN A 308 -12.61 10.20 22.20
C GLN A 308 -11.45 11.21 22.14
N GLY A 309 -11.34 11.96 21.05
CA GLY A 309 -10.29 12.92 20.81
C GLY A 309 -9.00 12.34 20.20
N ALA A 310 -8.92 11.03 19.97
CA ALA A 310 -7.83 10.42 19.23
C ALA A 310 -7.72 10.96 17.79
N THR A 311 -6.59 10.74 17.16
CA THR A 311 -6.37 11.16 15.77
C THR A 311 -6.53 9.98 14.82
N MET A 312 -7.44 10.09 13.87
CA MET A 312 -7.60 9.10 12.78
C MET A 312 -6.98 9.63 11.50
N ILE A 313 -6.16 8.81 10.87
CA ILE A 313 -5.49 9.09 9.60
C ILE A 313 -5.74 7.93 8.63
N PRO A 314 -5.50 8.08 7.30
CA PRO A 314 -5.39 6.91 6.43
C PRO A 314 -4.33 5.96 6.98
N ALA A 315 -4.59 4.67 6.95
CA ALA A 315 -3.56 3.69 7.31
C ALA A 315 -2.32 3.89 6.42
N PHE A 316 -1.16 3.64 7.00
CA PHE A 316 0.09 3.78 6.27
C PHE A 316 0.20 2.73 5.16
N VAL A 317 0.74 3.16 4.04
CA VAL A 317 1.08 2.33 2.88
C VAL A 317 2.61 2.29 2.77
N ASP A 318 3.18 1.12 2.95
CA ASP A 318 4.62 0.95 2.84
C ASP A 318 5.08 1.05 1.37
N ALA A 319 6.06 1.91 1.11
CA ALA A 319 6.59 2.13 -0.23
C ALA A 319 7.72 1.15 -0.60
N HIS A 320 8.44 0.65 0.41
CA HIS A 320 9.52 -0.33 0.25
C HIS A 320 9.97 -0.90 1.59
N SER A 321 9.87 -2.23 1.74
CA SER A 321 10.42 -2.99 2.87
C SER A 321 10.54 -4.48 2.53
N HIS A 322 10.99 -5.26 3.50
CA HIS A 322 11.16 -6.71 3.41
C HIS A 322 10.38 -7.40 4.54
N ILE A 323 9.04 -7.31 4.48
CA ILE A 323 8.16 -7.86 5.52
C ILE A 323 8.45 -9.34 5.83
N ASP A 324 8.82 -10.13 4.81
CA ASP A 324 9.21 -11.52 4.98
C ASP A 324 10.51 -11.69 5.81
N MET A 325 11.43 -10.72 5.73
CA MET A 325 12.65 -10.71 6.54
C MET A 325 12.36 -10.28 7.98
N VAL A 326 11.42 -9.35 8.19
CA VAL A 326 10.98 -8.95 9.54
C VAL A 326 10.45 -10.15 10.30
N GLY A 327 9.60 -10.94 9.68
CA GLY A 327 9.08 -12.16 10.30
C GLY A 327 10.16 -13.21 10.58
N ARG A 328 11.12 -13.38 9.68
CA ARG A 328 12.27 -14.30 9.89
C ARG A 328 13.16 -13.88 11.04
N ASN A 329 13.35 -12.57 11.21
CA ASN A 329 14.22 -12.03 12.24
C ASN A 329 13.53 -11.92 13.60
N PHE A 330 12.23 -12.23 13.68
CA PHE A 330 11.45 -12.13 14.90
C PHE A 330 11.99 -13.00 16.02
N ASP A 331 12.46 -14.22 15.70
CA ASP A 331 13.02 -15.18 16.67
C ASP A 331 14.55 -15.01 16.88
N ALA A 332 15.21 -14.13 16.15
CA ALA A 332 16.64 -13.84 16.34
C ALA A 332 16.85 -13.03 17.63
N SER A 333 17.91 -13.35 18.38
CA SER A 333 18.26 -12.55 19.55
C SER A 333 18.47 -11.09 19.15
N PRO A 334 17.74 -10.10 19.75
CA PRO A 334 17.87 -8.72 19.37
C PRO A 334 19.18 -8.12 19.86
N SER A 335 20.01 -7.65 18.95
CA SER A 335 21.21 -6.86 19.22
C SER A 335 21.06 -5.39 18.86
N ALA A 336 19.85 -4.96 18.48
CA ALA A 336 19.53 -3.58 18.20
C ALA A 336 19.66 -2.69 19.43
N GLY A 337 20.18 -1.48 19.24
CA GLY A 337 20.34 -0.49 20.31
C GLY A 337 21.57 -0.66 21.19
N VAL A 338 22.42 -1.65 20.95
CA VAL A 338 23.74 -1.75 21.60
C VAL A 338 24.65 -0.65 21.06
N THR A 339 25.41 -0.02 21.96
CA THR A 339 26.23 1.16 21.64
C THR A 339 27.74 0.95 21.79
N SER A 340 28.16 -0.29 22.04
CA SER A 340 29.59 -0.63 22.14
C SER A 340 29.82 -2.11 21.83
N LEU A 341 31.06 -2.49 21.46
CA LEU A 341 31.46 -3.88 21.26
C LEU A 341 31.36 -4.70 22.56
N GLN A 342 31.66 -4.11 23.69
CA GLN A 342 31.54 -4.77 24.99
C GLN A 342 30.07 -5.08 25.31
N ALA A 343 29.18 -4.11 25.11
CA ALA A 343 27.74 -4.32 25.31
C ALA A 343 27.17 -5.37 24.36
N LEU A 344 27.65 -5.39 23.10
CA LEU A 344 27.27 -6.40 22.12
C LEU A 344 27.68 -7.81 22.58
N LEU A 345 28.90 -7.94 23.10
CA LEU A 345 29.42 -9.20 23.65
C LEU A 345 28.64 -9.66 24.89
N ASP A 346 28.31 -8.75 25.81
CA ASP A 346 27.57 -9.04 27.02
C ASP A 346 26.15 -9.53 26.76
N VAL A 347 25.44 -8.86 25.83
CA VAL A 347 24.12 -9.29 25.34
C VAL A 347 24.23 -10.66 24.69
N GLY A 348 25.23 -10.83 23.81
CA GLY A 348 25.46 -12.08 23.12
C GLY A 348 25.71 -13.25 24.06
N LYS A 349 26.52 -13.10 25.09
CA LYS A 349 26.77 -14.14 26.10
C LYS A 349 25.50 -14.49 26.87
N ARG A 350 24.77 -13.50 27.35
CA ARG A 350 23.50 -13.70 28.08
C ARG A 350 22.49 -14.48 27.24
N ASP A 351 22.32 -14.09 26.01
CA ASP A 351 21.30 -14.67 25.12
C ASP A 351 21.75 -16.05 24.63
N PHE A 352 23.05 -16.23 24.37
CA PHE A 352 23.62 -17.55 24.05
C PHE A 352 23.44 -18.56 25.18
N ASP A 353 23.69 -18.16 26.45
CA ASP A 353 23.50 -19.03 27.61
C ASP A 353 22.04 -19.48 27.75
N THR A 354 21.11 -18.58 27.45
CA THR A 354 19.67 -18.91 27.41
C THR A 354 19.36 -19.88 26.26
N TRP A 355 19.86 -19.56 25.06
CA TRP A 355 19.63 -20.33 23.86
C TRP A 355 20.22 -21.75 23.91
N VAL A 356 21.44 -21.91 24.41
CA VAL A 356 22.12 -23.22 24.50
C VAL A 356 21.47 -24.13 25.53
N ASN A 357 20.81 -23.59 26.55
CA ASN A 357 20.09 -24.33 27.58
C ASN A 357 18.62 -24.57 27.23
N ASP A 358 18.11 -24.05 26.16
CA ASP A 358 16.79 -24.32 25.64
C ASP A 358 16.82 -25.61 24.83
N HIS A 359 16.57 -26.75 25.50
CA HIS A 359 16.56 -28.09 24.91
C HIS A 359 15.31 -28.40 24.05
N SER A 360 14.48 -27.43 23.74
CA SER A 360 13.33 -27.62 22.83
C SER A 360 13.77 -28.04 21.41
N PHE A 361 15.03 -27.87 21.08
CA PHE A 361 15.67 -28.26 19.82
C PHE A 361 15.82 -29.79 19.64
N ASP A 362 16.06 -30.51 20.69
CA ASP A 362 16.41 -31.96 20.63
C ASP A 362 15.24 -32.82 20.13
N SER A 363 14.02 -32.37 20.30
CA SER A 363 12.81 -33.12 19.93
C SER A 363 12.45 -33.02 18.44
N VAL A 364 12.92 -31.99 17.74
CA VAL A 364 12.50 -31.68 16.34
C VAL A 364 13.51 -32.17 15.30
N TYR A 365 14.80 -32.11 15.60
CA TYR A 365 15.86 -32.36 14.62
C TYR A 365 16.71 -33.60 14.90
N GLY A 366 16.62 -34.22 16.02
CA GLY A 366 17.42 -35.38 16.42
C GLY A 366 18.93 -35.10 16.53
N PRO A 367 19.70 -36.03 17.10
CA PRO A 367 21.13 -35.80 17.41
C PRO A 367 22.09 -35.90 16.21
N ASN A 368 21.62 -36.07 14.97
CA ASN A 368 22.44 -36.39 13.80
C ASN A 368 22.35 -35.38 12.65
N GLN A 369 22.27 -34.09 12.94
CA GLN A 369 22.45 -33.08 11.87
C GLN A 369 23.89 -33.12 11.33
N PRO A 370 24.10 -32.85 10.00
CA PRO A 370 25.44 -32.71 9.45
C PRO A 370 26.18 -31.60 10.21
N ASN A 371 27.19 -32.02 10.97
CA ASN A 371 28.01 -31.20 11.88
C ASN A 371 27.44 -30.88 13.27
N GLY A 372 26.26 -31.43 13.68
CA GLY A 372 25.79 -31.54 15.06
C GLY A 372 25.61 -30.24 15.86
N LYS A 373 25.64 -29.04 15.23
CA LYS A 373 25.54 -27.77 15.96
C LYS A 373 24.65 -26.79 15.23
N PHE A 374 23.67 -26.25 15.91
CA PHE A 374 22.84 -25.15 15.41
C PHE A 374 23.60 -23.83 15.43
N TRP A 375 23.20 -22.90 14.58
CA TRP A 375 23.73 -21.56 14.55
C TRP A 375 23.05 -20.68 15.57
N PHE A 376 23.81 -19.97 16.38
CA PHE A 376 23.29 -18.85 17.16
C PHE A 376 23.32 -17.60 16.32
N VAL A 377 22.15 -17.03 16.07
CA VAL A 377 21.99 -15.83 15.22
C VAL A 377 21.45 -14.69 16.05
N THR A 378 22.06 -13.52 15.88
CA THR A 378 21.55 -12.26 16.41
C THR A 378 21.30 -11.30 15.26
N ASN A 379 20.37 -10.35 15.45
CA ASN A 379 20.01 -9.41 14.41
C ASN A 379 19.94 -7.97 14.93
N GLY A 380 20.33 -7.04 14.07
CA GLY A 380 20.09 -5.62 14.24
C GLY A 380 21.19 -4.86 14.97
N PHE A 381 22.39 -5.43 15.17
CA PHE A 381 23.50 -4.62 15.68
C PHE A 381 23.91 -3.56 14.63
N ASP A 382 24.33 -2.42 15.14
CA ASP A 382 24.74 -1.27 14.33
C ASP A 382 26.08 -0.74 14.85
N ASN A 383 27.16 -1.10 14.14
CA ASN A 383 28.52 -0.66 14.54
C ASN A 383 28.71 0.86 14.44
N THR A 384 27.84 1.57 13.72
CA THR A 384 27.88 3.03 13.66
C THR A 384 27.55 3.68 15.01
N ALA A 385 27.02 2.89 15.96
CA ALA A 385 26.82 3.29 17.34
C ALA A 385 28.05 3.12 18.24
N PHE A 386 29.10 2.40 17.79
CA PHE A 386 30.30 2.07 18.61
C PHE A 386 31.33 3.19 18.51
N LYS A 387 31.20 4.18 19.35
CA LYS A 387 31.99 5.44 19.27
C LYS A 387 33.36 5.39 19.94
N GLU A 388 33.58 4.38 20.79
CA GLU A 388 34.81 4.25 21.54
C GLU A 388 35.65 3.09 20.99
N ALA A 389 36.97 3.27 21.08
CA ALA A 389 37.91 2.21 20.75
C ALA A 389 37.85 1.09 21.80
N GLU A 390 37.53 -0.13 21.41
CA GLU A 390 37.43 -1.29 22.30
C GLU A 390 38.13 -2.51 21.69
N PHE A 391 38.59 -3.44 22.50
CA PHE A 391 39.29 -4.65 22.06
C PHE A 391 40.45 -4.39 21.09
N GLY A 392 41.12 -3.24 21.18
CA GLY A 392 42.19 -2.82 20.27
C GLY A 392 41.67 -2.48 18.85
N LYS A 393 40.38 -2.28 18.70
CA LYS A 393 39.75 -1.81 17.44
C LYS A 393 39.42 -0.33 17.54
N GLU A 394 39.51 0.35 16.40
CA GLU A 394 39.13 1.74 16.26
C GLU A 394 37.61 1.93 16.49
N PRO A 395 37.14 3.16 16.77
CA PRO A 395 35.71 3.47 16.78
C PRO A 395 35.00 3.00 15.51
N TYR A 396 33.75 2.62 15.66
CA TYR A 396 32.89 2.12 14.58
C TYR A 396 33.33 0.78 13.97
N ALA A 397 34.24 0.05 14.63
CA ALA A 397 34.70 -1.25 14.13
C ALA A 397 33.59 -2.31 14.20
N MET A 398 33.54 -3.17 13.20
CA MET A 398 32.72 -4.39 13.22
C MET A 398 33.29 -5.41 14.23
N PRO A 399 32.44 -6.23 14.87
CA PRO A 399 32.94 -7.36 15.67
C PRO A 399 33.66 -8.37 14.77
N THR A 400 34.87 -8.77 15.18
CA THR A 400 35.63 -9.80 14.45
C THR A 400 35.39 -11.19 15.04
N LYS A 401 35.84 -12.25 14.32
CA LYS A 401 35.74 -13.64 14.78
C LYS A 401 36.30 -13.81 16.19
N ASP A 402 37.45 -13.20 16.49
CA ASP A 402 38.11 -13.31 17.81
C ASP A 402 37.29 -12.70 18.95
N ILE A 403 36.49 -11.67 18.66
CA ILE A 403 35.56 -11.08 19.62
C ILE A 403 34.36 -12.03 19.81
N LEU A 404 33.80 -12.55 18.75
CA LEU A 404 32.65 -13.45 18.80
C LEU A 404 32.98 -14.84 19.35
N ASP A 405 34.23 -15.32 19.22
CA ASP A 405 34.72 -16.54 19.83
C ASP A 405 34.65 -16.49 21.38
N GLN A 406 34.60 -15.29 21.97
CA GLN A 406 34.42 -15.11 23.40
C GLN A 406 33.00 -15.45 23.87
N ILE A 407 32.03 -15.51 22.97
CA ILE A 407 30.68 -16.01 23.24
C ILE A 407 30.70 -17.54 23.21
N SER A 408 31.18 -18.14 22.12
CA SER A 408 31.40 -19.57 21.98
C SER A 408 32.45 -19.85 20.89
N SER A 409 33.40 -20.70 21.26
CA SER A 409 34.36 -21.29 20.30
C SER A 409 33.92 -22.69 19.82
N GLU A 410 32.73 -23.14 20.21
CA GLU A 410 32.20 -24.44 19.86
C GLU A 410 31.00 -24.41 18.91
N TYR A 411 30.17 -23.39 19.03
CA TYR A 411 28.95 -23.21 18.23
C TYR A 411 29.18 -22.13 17.17
N PRO A 412 28.62 -22.31 15.96
CA PRO A 412 28.68 -21.25 14.94
C PRO A 412 27.79 -20.08 15.34
N ILE A 413 28.38 -18.89 15.31
CA ILE A 413 27.72 -17.62 15.66
C ILE A 413 27.68 -16.70 14.46
N CYS A 414 26.52 -16.09 14.19
CA CYS A 414 26.32 -15.09 13.16
C CYS A 414 25.63 -13.87 13.72
N TYR A 415 26.23 -12.72 13.59
CA TYR A 415 25.66 -11.42 13.88
C TYR A 415 25.26 -10.73 12.59
N ILE A 416 23.97 -10.45 12.44
CA ILE A 416 23.42 -9.74 11.27
C ILE A 416 23.43 -8.25 11.60
N HIS A 417 24.11 -7.47 10.75
CA HIS A 417 24.12 -6.02 10.86
C HIS A 417 22.76 -5.42 10.52
N ALA A 418 22.41 -4.30 11.13
CA ALA A 418 21.14 -3.59 10.92
C ALA A 418 20.85 -3.26 9.44
N SER A 419 21.89 -3.00 8.62
CA SER A 419 21.72 -2.76 7.18
C SER A 419 21.29 -3.98 6.37
N SER A 420 21.35 -5.18 6.93
CA SER A 420 21.13 -6.46 6.21
C SER A 420 22.07 -6.70 5.01
N HIS A 421 23.17 -5.94 4.90
CA HIS A 421 24.21 -6.09 3.88
C HIS A 421 25.52 -6.70 4.42
N LEU A 422 25.62 -6.85 5.73
CA LEU A 422 26.82 -7.24 6.44
C LEU A 422 26.52 -8.31 7.49
N GLY A 423 27.48 -9.18 7.71
CA GLY A 423 27.44 -10.15 8.80
C GLY A 423 28.80 -10.27 9.48
N ALA A 424 28.81 -10.60 10.76
CA ALA A 424 29.99 -10.95 11.51
C ALA A 424 29.88 -12.39 12.04
N LEU A 425 30.90 -13.19 11.76
CA LEU A 425 30.96 -14.61 12.04
C LEU A 425 32.07 -14.91 13.05
N ASN A 426 31.85 -15.84 13.98
CA ASN A 426 32.94 -16.40 14.78
C ASN A 426 33.78 -17.40 13.95
N SER A 427 34.86 -17.88 14.52
CA SER A 427 35.79 -18.79 13.83
C SER A 427 35.12 -20.08 13.36
N VAL A 428 34.19 -20.64 14.12
CA VAL A 428 33.44 -21.85 13.74
C VAL A 428 32.56 -21.60 12.54
N ALA A 429 31.79 -20.51 12.55
CA ALA A 429 30.89 -20.12 11.49
C ALA A 429 31.66 -19.80 10.20
N MET A 430 32.77 -19.05 10.30
CA MET A 430 33.62 -18.70 9.16
C MET A 430 34.20 -19.94 8.49
N ASN A 431 34.73 -20.89 9.25
CA ASN A 431 35.24 -22.15 8.71
C ASN A 431 34.14 -22.98 7.99
N MET A 432 32.91 -22.96 8.52
CA MET A 432 31.79 -23.63 7.88
C MET A 432 31.42 -22.98 6.55
N LEU A 433 31.42 -21.63 6.51
CA LEU A 433 31.14 -20.85 5.29
C LEU A 433 32.23 -21.12 4.22
N GLU A 434 33.50 -21.06 4.59
CA GLU A 434 34.63 -21.35 3.70
C GLU A 434 34.46 -22.72 3.02
N LYS A 435 34.26 -23.77 3.81
CA LYS A 435 34.08 -25.13 3.29
C LYS A 435 32.89 -25.26 2.35
N ALA A 436 31.80 -24.60 2.66
CA ALA A 436 30.59 -24.65 1.83
C ALA A 436 30.79 -23.93 0.48
N VAL A 437 31.45 -22.77 0.51
CA VAL A 437 31.77 -21.98 -0.69
C VAL A 437 32.82 -22.72 -1.57
N GLU A 438 33.83 -23.36 -0.95
CA GLU A 438 34.80 -24.19 -1.67
C GLU A 438 34.16 -25.41 -2.34
N ALA A 439 33.20 -26.05 -1.66
CA ALA A 439 32.51 -27.24 -2.17
C ALA A 439 31.52 -26.91 -3.32
N THR A 440 31.10 -25.66 -3.47
CA THR A 440 30.03 -25.28 -4.41
C THR A 440 30.48 -24.09 -5.28
N PRO A 441 30.95 -24.35 -6.52
CA PRO A 441 31.48 -23.30 -7.40
C PRO A 441 30.51 -22.12 -7.63
N GLN A 442 29.22 -22.37 -7.69
CA GLN A 442 28.20 -21.35 -7.85
C GLN A 442 28.16 -20.40 -6.64
N LEU A 443 28.25 -20.95 -5.42
CA LEU A 443 28.32 -20.14 -4.21
C LEU A 443 29.63 -19.33 -4.17
N LYS A 444 30.74 -19.89 -4.63
CA LYS A 444 32.01 -19.19 -4.67
C LYS A 444 31.97 -17.97 -5.59
N ALA A 445 31.38 -18.12 -6.77
CA ALA A 445 31.19 -17.00 -7.69
C ALA A 445 30.32 -15.88 -7.10
N TYR A 446 29.26 -16.25 -6.40
CA TYR A 446 28.34 -15.32 -5.78
C TYR A 446 28.92 -14.67 -4.52
N ALA A 447 29.52 -15.45 -3.63
CA ALA A 447 30.12 -14.94 -2.38
C ALA A 447 31.33 -14.06 -2.65
N ASN A 448 32.06 -14.32 -3.75
CA ASN A 448 33.30 -13.62 -4.10
C ASN A 448 34.21 -13.36 -2.89
N PRO A 449 34.82 -14.41 -2.28
CA PRO A 449 35.58 -14.27 -1.03
C PRO A 449 36.72 -13.25 -1.07
N ASP A 450 37.31 -13.04 -2.24
CA ASP A 450 38.40 -12.10 -2.43
C ASP A 450 37.94 -10.62 -2.37
N ALA A 451 36.66 -10.37 -2.61
CA ALA A 451 36.08 -9.05 -2.58
C ALA A 451 35.18 -8.82 -1.35
N ASN A 452 34.43 -9.84 -0.93
CA ASN A 452 33.34 -9.70 0.03
C ASN A 452 33.66 -10.18 1.45
N TRP A 453 34.85 -10.74 1.66
CA TRP A 453 35.29 -11.18 3.00
C TRP A 453 36.47 -10.36 3.45
N ASP A 454 36.32 -9.71 4.59
CA ASP A 454 37.39 -8.85 5.13
C ASP A 454 38.59 -9.68 5.62
N LYS A 455 39.78 -9.20 5.32
CA LYS A 455 41.04 -9.81 5.74
C LYS A 455 41.84 -8.87 6.63
N ASP A 456 42.59 -9.43 7.54
CA ASP A 456 43.53 -8.69 8.38
C ASP A 456 44.86 -8.40 7.62
N GLU A 457 45.81 -7.75 8.28
CA GLU A 457 47.13 -7.40 7.76
C GLU A 457 47.99 -8.64 7.36
N ASN A 458 47.65 -9.82 7.88
CA ASN A 458 48.28 -11.07 7.57
C ASN A 458 47.59 -11.82 6.44
N GLY A 459 46.47 -11.30 5.93
CA GLY A 459 45.70 -11.91 4.88
C GLY A 459 44.67 -12.97 5.38
N GLU A 460 44.48 -13.08 6.72
CA GLU A 460 43.54 -14.01 7.32
C GLU A 460 42.16 -13.39 7.38
N TYR A 461 41.10 -14.21 7.17
CA TYR A 461 39.72 -13.71 7.26
C TYR A 461 39.37 -13.26 8.70
N THR A 462 38.79 -12.07 8.79
CA THR A 462 38.41 -11.44 10.10
C THR A 462 37.09 -11.99 10.64
N GLY A 463 36.30 -12.69 9.84
CA GLY A 463 34.95 -13.11 10.14
C GLY A 463 33.88 -12.12 9.63
N ILE A 464 34.26 -10.99 9.06
CA ILE A 464 33.33 -10.02 8.48
C ILE A 464 33.05 -10.40 7.03
N VAL A 465 31.76 -10.52 6.69
CA VAL A 465 31.28 -10.85 5.34
C VAL A 465 30.33 -9.76 4.86
N ARG A 466 30.45 -9.39 3.58
CA ARG A 466 29.70 -8.29 2.98
C ARG A 466 28.94 -8.77 1.77
N GLU A 467 27.84 -8.09 1.44
CA GLU A 467 27.06 -8.26 0.20
C GLU A 467 26.84 -9.73 -0.18
N GLY A 468 27.32 -10.15 -1.36
CA GLY A 468 27.21 -11.53 -1.83
C GLY A 468 27.69 -12.57 -0.82
N GLY A 469 28.77 -12.29 -0.08
CA GLY A 469 29.27 -13.13 1.00
C GLY A 469 28.24 -13.29 2.14
N PHE A 470 27.58 -12.23 2.52
CA PHE A 470 26.48 -12.24 3.50
C PHE A 470 25.26 -13.01 2.97
N TYR A 471 24.87 -12.79 1.73
CA TYR A 471 23.70 -13.44 1.15
C TYR A 471 23.88 -14.93 0.93
N VAL A 472 25.09 -15.43 0.75
CA VAL A 472 25.36 -16.87 0.74
C VAL A 472 24.96 -17.54 2.06
N LEU A 473 25.10 -16.85 3.18
CA LEU A 473 24.61 -17.35 4.47
C LEU A 473 23.10 -17.58 4.47
N ALA A 474 22.34 -16.67 3.83
CA ALA A 474 20.89 -16.82 3.69
C ALA A 474 20.53 -17.95 2.70
N VAL A 475 21.25 -18.05 1.56
CA VAL A 475 21.05 -19.08 0.53
C VAL A 475 21.38 -20.47 1.07
N MET A 476 22.36 -20.59 1.94
CA MET A 476 22.72 -21.87 2.59
C MET A 476 21.69 -22.31 3.63
N GLN A 477 20.61 -21.57 3.80
CA GLN A 477 19.61 -21.82 4.86
C GLN A 477 20.18 -21.82 6.28
N VAL A 478 21.41 -21.37 6.44
CA VAL A 478 22.08 -21.35 7.73
C VAL A 478 21.35 -20.42 8.70
N LEU A 479 21.04 -19.20 8.23
CA LEU A 479 20.24 -18.26 8.98
C LEU A 479 18.81 -18.76 9.18
N TRP A 480 18.30 -19.46 8.19
CA TRP A 480 16.96 -20.02 8.20
C TRP A 480 16.81 -21.19 9.21
N ASN A 481 17.75 -22.11 9.21
CA ASN A 481 17.73 -23.27 10.10
C ASN A 481 18.06 -22.91 11.56
N SER A 482 18.75 -21.82 11.80
CA SER A 482 19.12 -21.37 13.14
C SER A 482 18.02 -20.58 13.85
N GLN A 483 17.19 -19.87 13.08
CA GLN A 483 16.11 -19.06 13.62
C GLN A 483 14.86 -19.86 13.94
N SER A 484 14.64 -20.95 13.22
CA SER A 484 13.47 -21.80 13.43
C SER A 484 13.85 -23.06 14.17
N ASN A 485 13.69 -23.05 15.47
CA ASN A 485 13.42 -24.26 16.21
C ASN A 485 12.08 -24.89 15.84
N ARG A 486 11.40 -24.26 14.96
CA ARG A 486 10.15 -24.67 14.35
C ARG A 486 10.48 -25.01 12.92
N THR A 487 9.99 -26.13 12.41
CA THR A 487 9.80 -26.27 10.96
C THR A 487 9.41 -24.91 10.44
N PRO A 488 10.09 -24.36 9.43
CA PRO A 488 9.74 -23.04 8.93
C PRO A 488 8.31 -23.12 8.40
N ASP A 489 7.37 -22.88 9.29
CA ASP A 489 6.03 -22.51 8.88
C ASP A 489 6.15 -21.10 8.33
N ALA A 490 6.39 -21.03 7.02
CA ALA A 490 6.51 -19.76 6.33
C ALA A 490 5.28 -18.87 6.58
N SER A 491 4.13 -19.49 6.89
CA SER A 491 2.90 -18.79 7.22
C SER A 491 3.00 -18.09 8.59
N GLY A 492 3.45 -18.77 9.62
CA GLY A 492 3.61 -18.18 10.95
C GLY A 492 4.65 -17.07 11.01
N VAL A 493 5.72 -17.17 10.21
CA VAL A 493 6.74 -16.11 10.09
C VAL A 493 6.12 -14.83 9.51
N LEU A 494 5.33 -14.96 8.46
CA LEU A 494 4.68 -13.80 7.85
C LEU A 494 3.52 -13.26 8.69
N ALA A 495 2.75 -14.11 9.36
CA ALA A 495 1.70 -13.69 10.28
C ALA A 495 2.26 -12.80 11.40
N ASN A 496 3.35 -13.23 12.05
CA ASN A 496 4.04 -12.40 13.05
C ASN A 496 4.52 -11.05 12.48
N ALA A 497 5.01 -11.03 11.24
CA ALA A 497 5.41 -9.78 10.60
C ALA A 497 4.20 -8.87 10.34
N MET A 498 3.09 -9.41 9.89
CA MET A 498 1.85 -8.65 9.67
C MET A 498 1.36 -8.02 10.98
N ASP A 499 1.41 -8.72 12.10
CA ASP A 499 1.05 -8.17 13.42
C ASP A 499 1.95 -6.99 13.81
N ILE A 500 3.27 -7.10 13.54
CA ILE A 500 4.21 -6.00 13.79
C ILE A 500 3.85 -4.78 12.93
N TYR A 501 3.56 -4.97 11.66
CA TYR A 501 3.18 -3.87 10.76
C TYR A 501 1.84 -3.25 11.19
N ALA A 502 0.85 -4.07 11.47
CA ALA A 502 -0.45 -3.60 11.96
C ALA A 502 -0.31 -2.81 13.28
N SER A 503 0.53 -3.26 14.21
CA SER A 503 0.80 -2.52 15.47
C SER A 503 1.45 -1.14 15.26
N ASN A 504 1.92 -0.84 14.06
CA ASN A 504 2.50 0.43 13.64
C ASN A 504 1.60 1.22 12.66
N GLY A 505 0.32 0.84 12.52
CA GLY A 505 -0.64 1.58 11.69
C GLY A 505 -0.54 1.30 10.19
N ILE A 506 0.18 0.25 9.78
CA ILE A 506 0.40 -0.10 8.38
C ILE A 506 -0.64 -1.14 7.96
N ALA A 507 -1.42 -0.85 6.92
CA ALA A 507 -2.39 -1.77 6.33
C ALA A 507 -1.91 -2.43 5.03
N SER A 508 -0.88 -1.87 4.39
CA SER A 508 -0.30 -2.41 3.16
C SER A 508 1.21 -2.57 3.31
N GLY A 509 1.71 -3.80 3.10
CA GLY A 509 3.13 -4.14 3.23
C GLY A 509 3.77 -4.57 1.91
N ILE A 510 5.10 -4.48 1.84
CA ILE A 510 5.87 -4.89 0.66
C ILE A 510 6.82 -6.04 1.01
N ILE A 511 6.87 -7.06 0.14
CA ILE A 511 7.98 -8.00 0.09
C ILE A 511 8.98 -7.47 -0.94
N GLY A 512 10.01 -6.80 -0.44
CA GLY A 512 10.98 -6.07 -1.25
C GLY A 512 11.98 -6.96 -1.97
N GLY A 513 11.62 -7.66 -2.94
CA GLY A 513 12.34 -8.57 -3.84
C GLY A 513 13.86 -8.67 -3.77
N GLY A 514 14.36 -9.76 -4.23
CA GLY A 514 15.75 -10.17 -4.32
C GLY A 514 15.78 -11.64 -4.66
N GLY A 515 15.51 -11.98 -5.93
CA GLY A 515 15.55 -13.35 -6.43
C GLY A 515 14.30 -14.17 -6.14
N GLY A 516 13.42 -14.23 -7.11
CA GLY A 516 12.26 -15.11 -7.14
C GLY A 516 10.94 -14.43 -6.77
N ASP A 517 9.86 -15.11 -7.09
CA ASP A 517 8.52 -14.73 -6.69
C ASP A 517 8.24 -15.24 -5.27
N ARG A 518 8.06 -14.34 -4.32
CA ARG A 518 7.76 -14.65 -2.92
C ARG A 518 6.29 -14.52 -2.57
N THR A 519 5.44 -14.15 -3.50
CA THR A 519 4.00 -14.04 -3.27
C THR A 519 3.37 -15.39 -2.89
N ALA A 520 3.96 -16.51 -3.32
CA ALA A 520 3.56 -17.84 -2.89
C ALA A 520 3.66 -18.05 -1.36
N LEU A 521 4.54 -17.33 -0.67
CA LEU A 521 4.64 -17.38 0.79
C LEU A 521 3.38 -16.80 1.44
N VAL A 522 2.84 -15.73 0.87
CA VAL A 522 1.62 -15.10 1.38
C VAL A 522 0.40 -15.98 1.12
N ALA A 523 0.36 -16.63 -0.05
CA ALA A 523 -0.74 -17.56 -0.40
C ALA A 523 -0.82 -18.78 0.54
N ALA A 524 0.28 -19.11 1.25
CA ALA A 524 0.30 -20.18 2.24
C ALA A 524 -0.28 -19.77 3.61
N ILE A 525 -0.49 -18.47 3.86
CA ILE A 525 -1.09 -17.99 5.11
C ILE A 525 -2.60 -18.26 5.06
N PRO A 526 -3.20 -18.80 6.14
CA PRO A 526 -4.66 -18.94 6.24
C PRO A 526 -5.38 -17.59 6.05
N ASP A 527 -6.54 -17.61 5.40
CA ASP A 527 -7.29 -16.38 5.05
C ASP A 527 -7.57 -15.48 6.26
N ASN A 528 -7.85 -16.07 7.41
CA ASN A 528 -8.13 -15.34 8.66
C ASN A 528 -6.87 -14.75 9.34
N GLU A 529 -5.68 -15.09 8.86
CA GLU A 529 -4.40 -14.60 9.37
C GLU A 529 -3.75 -13.59 8.40
N ARG A 530 -4.32 -13.43 7.19
CA ARG A 530 -3.90 -12.41 6.23
C ARG A 530 -4.58 -11.08 6.53
N ILE A 531 -4.00 -10.34 7.44
CA ILE A 531 -4.57 -9.07 7.92
C ILE A 531 -4.13 -7.84 7.14
N LEU A 532 -3.09 -7.97 6.28
CA LEU A 532 -2.55 -6.88 5.45
C LEU A 532 -2.70 -7.20 3.97
N ASP A 533 -2.82 -6.16 3.17
CA ASP A 533 -2.59 -6.22 1.73
C ASP A 533 -1.09 -6.28 1.44
N ILE A 534 -0.66 -7.27 0.66
CA ILE A 534 0.76 -7.50 0.38
C ILE A 534 1.08 -7.32 -1.10
N THR A 535 2.08 -6.49 -1.38
CA THR A 535 2.67 -6.35 -2.71
C THR A 535 4.04 -7.03 -2.74
N GLY A 536 4.20 -8.05 -3.57
CA GLY A 536 5.46 -8.76 -3.76
C GLY A 536 6.25 -8.22 -4.94
N LEU A 537 7.46 -7.68 -4.71
CA LEU A 537 8.37 -7.27 -5.77
C LEU A 537 9.03 -8.50 -6.41
N VAL A 538 9.35 -8.40 -7.69
CA VAL A 538 9.82 -9.52 -8.51
C VAL A 538 11.24 -9.24 -9.01
N GLY A 539 12.11 -10.26 -9.02
CA GLY A 539 13.43 -10.16 -9.66
C GLY A 539 13.30 -10.07 -11.19
N TYR A 540 14.24 -9.38 -11.84
CA TYR A 540 14.22 -9.20 -13.30
C TYR A 540 14.19 -10.54 -14.06
N GLU A 541 14.87 -11.55 -13.56
CA GLU A 541 14.93 -12.89 -14.15
C GLU A 541 13.60 -13.65 -14.15
N LYS A 542 12.63 -13.17 -13.36
CA LYS A 542 11.31 -13.79 -13.21
C LYS A 542 10.19 -13.06 -13.95
N VAL A 543 10.50 -11.97 -14.63
CA VAL A 543 9.51 -11.10 -15.29
C VAL A 543 8.61 -11.86 -16.23
N ASP A 544 9.15 -12.75 -17.05
CA ASP A 544 8.35 -13.49 -18.04
C ASP A 544 7.44 -14.53 -17.40
N GLU A 545 7.83 -15.11 -16.26
CA GLU A 545 7.02 -16.07 -15.52
C GLU A 545 5.80 -15.41 -14.90
N VAL A 546 5.92 -14.14 -14.50
CA VAL A 546 4.89 -13.42 -13.78
C VAL A 546 4.09 -12.43 -14.65
N LEU A 547 4.47 -12.23 -15.93
CA LEU A 547 3.84 -11.24 -16.83
C LEU A 547 2.32 -11.40 -17.00
N GLY A 548 1.75 -12.57 -16.77
CA GLY A 548 0.31 -12.80 -16.81
C GLY A 548 -0.45 -12.25 -15.59
N ASN A 549 0.26 -11.96 -14.48
CA ASN A 549 -0.29 -11.53 -13.18
C ASN A 549 0.38 -10.29 -12.61
N THR A 550 1.13 -9.54 -13.42
CA THR A 550 2.16 -8.63 -12.92
C THR A 550 1.78 -7.17 -12.87
N ALA A 551 2.56 -6.54 -12.04
CA ALA A 551 3.03 -5.18 -11.82
C ALA A 551 2.88 -4.20 -13.01
N THR A 552 1.68 -4.15 -13.56
CA THR A 552 1.23 -3.11 -14.46
C THR A 552 0.23 -2.24 -13.71
N LYS A 553 -0.09 -1.06 -14.24
CA LYS A 553 -1.15 -0.20 -13.71
C LYS A 553 -2.53 -0.89 -13.58
N ASP A 554 -2.70 -2.04 -14.23
CA ASP A 554 -3.93 -2.84 -14.22
C ASP A 554 -3.85 -4.02 -13.23
N SER A 555 -2.73 -4.16 -12.49
CA SER A 555 -2.56 -5.19 -11.46
C SER A 555 -3.48 -4.93 -10.28
N THR A 556 -4.14 -5.97 -9.80
CA THR A 556 -5.03 -5.91 -8.63
C THR A 556 -4.64 -7.00 -7.64
N TYR A 557 -5.07 -6.83 -6.40
CA TYR A 557 -4.96 -7.91 -5.42
C TYR A 557 -5.78 -9.11 -5.86
N ASP A 558 -5.23 -10.30 -5.67
CA ASP A 558 -5.97 -11.53 -5.86
C ASP A 558 -6.92 -11.77 -4.66
N LYS A 559 -7.67 -12.87 -4.70
CA LYS A 559 -8.56 -13.26 -3.59
C LYS A 559 -7.84 -13.52 -2.25
N ASN A 560 -6.52 -13.60 -2.27
CA ASN A 560 -5.69 -13.82 -1.09
C ASN A 560 -5.04 -12.52 -0.57
N GLY A 561 -5.43 -11.34 -1.09
CA GLY A 561 -4.82 -10.05 -0.71
C GLY A 561 -3.37 -9.90 -1.18
N VAL A 562 -2.99 -10.56 -2.27
CA VAL A 562 -1.63 -10.52 -2.83
C VAL A 562 -1.64 -9.90 -4.22
N LYS A 563 -0.69 -9.01 -4.44
CA LYS A 563 -0.45 -8.34 -5.72
C LYS A 563 1.02 -8.50 -6.12
N HIS A 564 1.28 -8.76 -7.39
CA HIS A 564 2.64 -8.65 -7.92
C HIS A 564 2.98 -7.17 -8.15
N GLY A 565 4.04 -6.72 -7.53
CA GLY A 565 4.53 -5.35 -7.61
C GLY A 565 5.58 -5.16 -8.71
N ALA A 566 6.39 -4.11 -8.54
CA ALA A 566 7.43 -3.73 -9.48
C ALA A 566 8.54 -4.79 -9.60
N VAL A 567 9.26 -4.74 -10.71
CA VAL A 567 10.57 -5.42 -10.83
C VAL A 567 11.59 -4.69 -9.98
N LYS A 568 12.27 -5.41 -9.08
CA LYS A 568 13.31 -4.88 -8.21
C LYS A 568 14.70 -5.17 -8.79
N LEU A 569 15.48 -4.11 -8.89
CA LEU A 569 16.89 -4.14 -9.30
C LEU A 569 17.77 -3.54 -8.19
N PHE A 570 19.06 -3.83 -8.25
CA PHE A 570 20.05 -3.30 -7.33
C PHE A 570 21.20 -2.68 -8.15
N LEU A 571 21.55 -1.42 -7.87
CA LEU A 571 22.61 -0.73 -8.59
C LEU A 571 23.85 -0.45 -7.72
N ASP A 572 23.73 -0.50 -6.42
CA ASP A 572 24.83 -0.43 -5.44
C ASP A 572 24.43 -1.01 -4.08
N GLY A 573 25.31 -0.89 -3.10
CA GLY A 573 25.06 -1.26 -1.71
C GLY A 573 24.79 -0.06 -0.82
N SER A 574 25.17 -0.14 0.46
CA SER A 574 24.85 0.86 1.47
C SER A 574 26.05 1.79 1.79
N PRO A 575 25.81 3.11 1.99
CA PRO A 575 26.87 4.03 2.43
C PRO A 575 27.50 3.64 3.78
N GLN A 576 26.68 3.20 4.73
CA GLN A 576 27.15 2.74 6.05
C GLN A 576 27.99 1.47 5.97
N GLY A 577 27.73 0.62 4.99
CA GLY A 577 28.56 -0.55 4.68
C GLY A 577 29.78 -0.23 3.82
N LYS A 578 29.94 1.01 3.37
CA LYS A 578 30.94 1.45 2.38
C LYS A 578 30.90 0.67 1.07
N THR A 579 29.69 0.29 0.63
CA THR A 579 29.41 -0.46 -0.60
C THR A 579 28.56 0.33 -1.61
N ALA A 580 28.09 1.52 -1.24
CA ALA A 580 27.43 2.44 -2.16
C ALA A 580 28.42 2.95 -3.23
N TRP A 581 27.91 3.17 -4.44
CA TRP A 581 28.74 3.65 -5.55
C TRP A 581 28.68 5.16 -5.71
N PHE A 582 29.76 5.86 -5.40
CA PHE A 582 29.90 7.29 -5.59
C PHE A 582 30.64 7.60 -6.90
N GLN A 583 30.17 8.63 -7.60
CA GLN A 583 30.84 9.21 -8.76
C GLN A 583 31.17 10.67 -8.49
N GLU A 584 32.36 11.09 -8.84
CA GLU A 584 32.74 12.49 -8.76
C GLU A 584 31.94 13.29 -9.82
N ASP A 585 31.25 14.33 -9.37
CA ASP A 585 30.69 15.36 -10.24
C ASP A 585 31.50 16.66 -10.02
N LYS A 586 32.29 17.04 -11.01
CA LYS A 586 33.13 18.24 -10.94
C LYS A 586 32.32 19.54 -10.95
N ASP A 587 31.07 19.45 -11.41
CA ASP A 587 30.16 20.60 -11.51
C ASP A 587 29.25 20.73 -10.28
N ASP A 588 29.29 19.77 -9.35
CA ASP A 588 28.54 19.78 -8.12
C ASP A 588 29.42 20.10 -6.92
N PRO A 589 29.36 21.34 -6.38
CA PRO A 589 30.14 21.75 -5.20
C PRO A 589 29.71 21.04 -3.91
N SER A 590 28.53 20.40 -3.87
CA SER A 590 28.14 19.54 -2.74
C SER A 590 28.95 18.24 -2.73
N GLY A 591 29.84 18.07 -3.75
CA GLY A 591 30.88 17.09 -3.77
C GLY A 591 30.40 15.68 -4.04
N GLY A 592 29.88 15.42 -5.21
CA GLY A 592 29.84 14.07 -5.75
C GLY A 592 31.23 13.44 -5.63
N GLY A 593 31.35 12.17 -5.44
CA GLY A 593 32.65 11.50 -5.38
C GLY A 593 32.89 10.84 -4.03
N TYR A 594 33.78 10.11 -3.88
CA TYR A 594 34.38 9.21 -2.89
C TYR A 594 33.91 9.31 -1.43
N TYR A 595 34.10 8.23 -0.68
CA TYR A 595 34.00 8.23 0.78
C TYR A 595 34.96 9.27 1.37
N ARG A 596 34.50 10.00 2.39
CA ARG A 596 35.24 11.07 3.06
C ARG A 596 35.13 10.94 4.58
N ASP A 597 36.19 11.35 5.26
CA ASP A 597 36.22 11.49 6.73
C ASP A 597 35.67 12.87 7.18
N ALA A 598 35.72 13.11 8.51
CA ALA A 598 35.33 14.37 9.13
C ALA A 598 36.11 15.58 8.64
N ASN A 599 37.29 15.38 8.06
CA ASN A 599 38.17 16.43 7.55
C ASN A 599 38.03 16.64 6.05
N GLU A 600 37.01 16.04 5.42
CA GLU A 600 36.81 15.97 3.96
C GLU A 600 37.99 15.28 3.23
N THR A 601 38.77 14.46 3.93
CA THR A 601 39.83 13.67 3.31
C THR A 601 39.21 12.52 2.55
N ILE A 602 39.59 12.36 1.29
CA ILE A 602 39.13 11.21 0.48
C ILE A 602 39.69 9.92 1.09
N LEU A 603 38.79 9.09 1.59
CA LEU A 603 39.14 7.75 2.02
C LEU A 603 39.40 6.93 0.76
N THR A 604 40.43 6.11 0.76
CA THR A 604 40.90 5.33 -0.41
C THR A 604 39.74 4.77 -1.24
N ASN A 605 39.89 4.93 -2.55
CA ASN A 605 38.90 4.65 -3.55
C ASN A 605 38.67 3.16 -3.75
N GLU A 606 38.10 2.47 -2.78
CA GLU A 606 37.69 1.08 -2.92
C GLU A 606 36.61 0.92 -4.00
N ASN A 607 35.98 2.05 -4.41
CA ASN A 607 34.91 2.06 -5.42
C ASN A 607 35.39 2.04 -6.88
N GLU A 608 36.66 2.30 -7.18
CA GLU A 608 37.12 2.30 -8.59
C GLU A 608 36.82 1.00 -9.30
N ASN A 609 36.70 -0.09 -8.57
CA ASN A 609 36.46 -1.42 -9.13
C ASN A 609 35.05 -1.96 -8.85
N ASN A 610 34.19 -1.24 -8.11
CA ASN A 610 32.82 -1.67 -7.77
C ASN A 610 32.71 -3.17 -7.48
N LYS A 611 33.53 -3.65 -6.56
CA LYS A 611 33.71 -5.09 -6.27
C LYS A 611 32.46 -5.72 -5.65
N TRP A 612 31.49 -4.92 -5.22
CA TRP A 612 30.36 -5.28 -4.34
C TRP A 612 29.09 -5.58 -5.11
N TRP A 613 29.16 -5.80 -6.38
CA TRP A 613 28.04 -5.68 -7.26
C TRP A 613 27.15 -6.93 -7.38
N TRP A 614 25.85 -6.68 -7.45
CA TRP A 614 24.81 -7.64 -7.76
C TRP A 614 24.61 -7.79 -9.25
N GLY A 615 24.61 -9.01 -9.78
CA GLY A 615 24.00 -9.22 -11.07
C GLY A 615 24.74 -9.96 -12.12
N GLU A 616 25.89 -10.58 -11.87
CA GLU A 616 26.39 -11.71 -12.68
C GLU A 616 27.42 -12.50 -11.89
N ALA A 617 27.41 -13.84 -12.06
CA ALA A 617 28.27 -14.82 -11.37
C ALA A 617 29.78 -14.61 -11.53
N GLU A 618 30.25 -13.56 -12.15
CA GLU A 618 31.66 -13.23 -12.39
C GLU A 618 32.06 -11.84 -11.87
N GLY A 619 31.26 -11.19 -11.04
CA GLY A 619 31.61 -9.87 -10.49
C GLY A 619 31.63 -8.74 -11.54
N LYS A 620 30.87 -8.89 -12.61
CA LYS A 620 30.77 -7.86 -13.66
C LYS A 620 29.63 -6.92 -13.33
N LYS A 621 29.97 -5.64 -13.24
CA LYS A 621 29.02 -4.53 -13.12
C LYS A 621 28.04 -4.55 -14.29
N VAL A 622 26.72 -4.40 -14.00
CA VAL A 622 25.74 -4.13 -15.05
C VAL A 622 26.08 -2.79 -15.70
N THR A 623 26.32 -2.77 -16.99
CA THR A 623 26.64 -1.53 -17.69
C THR A 623 25.37 -0.67 -17.89
N THR A 624 25.57 0.62 -18.15
CA THR A 624 24.44 1.52 -18.46
C THR A 624 23.68 1.04 -19.70
N GLU A 625 24.37 0.44 -20.68
CA GLU A 625 23.76 -0.13 -21.88
C GLU A 625 22.86 -1.32 -21.55
N GLN A 626 23.35 -2.26 -20.74
CA GLN A 626 22.57 -3.42 -20.28
C GLN A 626 21.35 -2.99 -19.48
N LEU A 627 21.52 -2.04 -18.57
CA LEU A 627 20.42 -1.48 -17.79
C LEU A 627 19.39 -0.76 -18.67
N THR A 628 19.88 -0.05 -19.72
CA THR A 628 19.01 0.59 -20.73
C THR A 628 18.17 -0.45 -21.47
N GLU A 629 18.77 -1.59 -21.84
CA GLU A 629 18.05 -2.68 -22.51
C GLU A 629 16.95 -3.24 -21.60
N GLN A 630 17.27 -3.53 -20.33
CA GLN A 630 16.31 -4.00 -19.33
C GLN A 630 15.15 -3.00 -19.14
N PHE A 631 15.46 -1.73 -18.92
CA PHE A 631 14.43 -0.69 -18.77
C PHE A 631 13.57 -0.53 -20.02
N THR A 632 14.19 -0.59 -21.20
CA THR A 632 13.45 -0.52 -22.47
C THR A 632 12.47 -1.69 -22.62
N GLU A 633 12.89 -2.89 -22.25
CA GLU A 633 12.04 -4.07 -22.27
C GLU A 633 10.85 -3.93 -21.31
N LEU A 634 11.12 -3.57 -20.05
CA LEU A 634 10.09 -3.37 -19.03
C LEU A 634 9.09 -2.28 -19.43
N MET A 635 9.57 -1.14 -19.96
CA MET A 635 8.70 -0.06 -20.45
C MET A 635 7.79 -0.51 -21.60
N LYS A 636 8.31 -1.30 -22.56
CA LYS A 636 7.52 -1.85 -23.66
C LYS A 636 6.44 -2.80 -23.17
N LYS A 637 6.74 -3.60 -22.17
CA LYS A 637 5.81 -4.51 -21.50
C LYS A 637 4.82 -3.77 -20.56
N GLY A 638 5.07 -2.48 -20.25
CA GLY A 638 4.26 -1.68 -19.31
C GLY A 638 4.47 -2.09 -17.85
N VAL A 639 5.60 -2.70 -17.54
CA VAL A 639 5.95 -3.20 -16.21
C VAL A 639 6.70 -2.13 -15.43
N GLN A 640 6.24 -1.85 -14.19
CA GLN A 640 6.91 -0.97 -13.25
C GLN A 640 8.25 -1.57 -12.79
N PHE A 641 9.22 -0.72 -12.49
CA PHE A 641 10.50 -1.14 -11.93
C PHE A 641 11.05 -0.16 -10.91
N HIS A 642 11.68 -0.72 -9.89
CA HIS A 642 12.35 -0.02 -8.81
C HIS A 642 13.83 -0.44 -8.77
N ALA A 643 14.74 0.47 -8.48
CA ALA A 643 16.12 0.08 -8.23
C ALA A 643 16.68 0.70 -6.96
N HIS A 644 17.35 -0.13 -6.17
CA HIS A 644 18.21 0.30 -5.07
C HIS A 644 19.37 1.13 -5.62
N ALA A 645 19.47 2.39 -5.22
CA ALA A 645 20.55 3.28 -5.58
C ALA A 645 20.77 4.35 -4.50
N ASN A 646 21.85 4.23 -3.75
CA ASN A 646 22.22 5.11 -2.66
C ASN A 646 23.25 6.16 -3.05
N GLY A 647 24.29 5.73 -3.76
CA GLY A 647 25.39 6.59 -4.15
C GLY A 647 25.13 7.37 -5.44
N THR A 648 25.75 8.54 -5.57
CA THR A 648 25.61 9.42 -6.73
C THR A 648 25.89 8.73 -8.06
N GLY A 649 26.82 7.77 -8.10
CA GLY A 649 27.13 7.02 -9.32
C GLY A 649 26.02 6.06 -9.73
N ALA A 650 25.44 5.34 -8.78
CA ALA A 650 24.32 4.42 -9.04
C ALA A 650 23.06 5.21 -9.46
N ILE A 651 22.79 6.32 -8.79
CA ILE A 651 21.68 7.22 -9.14
C ILE A 651 21.86 7.77 -10.55
N GLN A 652 23.08 8.22 -10.92
CA GLN A 652 23.33 8.72 -12.27
C GLN A 652 23.18 7.62 -13.33
N GLN A 653 23.66 6.42 -13.05
CA GLN A 653 23.48 5.27 -13.94
C GLN A 653 22.00 4.97 -14.19
N TYR A 654 21.18 5.01 -13.14
CA TYR A 654 19.73 4.84 -13.27
C TYR A 654 19.13 5.92 -14.17
N ILE A 655 19.43 7.19 -13.90
CA ILE A 655 18.93 8.35 -14.66
C ILE A 655 19.32 8.22 -16.14
N ASP A 656 20.57 7.89 -16.45
CA ASP A 656 21.07 7.78 -17.83
C ASP A 656 20.43 6.59 -18.56
N ALA A 657 20.32 5.44 -17.90
CA ALA A 657 19.66 4.26 -18.47
C ALA A 657 18.16 4.53 -18.73
N TYR A 658 17.47 5.19 -17.80
CA TYR A 658 16.06 5.56 -17.93
C TYR A 658 15.84 6.55 -19.07
N ARG A 659 16.70 7.59 -19.17
CA ARG A 659 16.68 8.55 -20.28
C ARG A 659 16.80 7.85 -21.63
N ASN A 660 17.77 6.96 -21.76
CA ASN A 660 17.98 6.21 -22.99
C ASN A 660 16.80 5.27 -23.30
N ALA A 661 16.24 4.62 -22.29
CA ALA A 661 15.07 3.75 -22.44
C ALA A 661 13.81 4.52 -22.90
N LEU A 662 13.58 5.74 -22.39
CA LEU A 662 12.52 6.61 -22.89
C LEU A 662 12.67 6.86 -24.40
N VAL A 663 13.88 7.23 -24.85
CA VAL A 663 14.17 7.44 -26.26
C VAL A 663 13.95 6.16 -27.08
N ASN A 664 14.41 5.01 -26.59
CA ASN A 664 14.23 3.71 -27.25
C ASN A 664 12.74 3.30 -27.32
N CYS A 665 11.91 3.81 -26.45
CA CYS A 665 10.44 3.66 -26.46
C CYS A 665 9.73 4.73 -27.32
N GLY A 666 10.46 5.63 -27.97
CA GLY A 666 9.94 6.65 -28.86
C GLY A 666 9.41 7.90 -28.16
N VAL A 667 9.77 8.13 -26.91
CA VAL A 667 9.37 9.34 -26.16
C VAL A 667 10.24 10.52 -26.58
N ASP A 668 9.64 11.61 -27.02
CA ASP A 668 10.33 12.89 -27.19
C ASP A 668 10.50 13.57 -25.80
N LEU A 669 11.73 13.61 -25.31
CA LEU A 669 12.06 14.17 -23.99
C LEU A 669 11.74 15.66 -23.87
N LYS A 670 11.53 16.38 -24.97
CA LYS A 670 11.10 17.79 -24.99
C LYS A 670 9.58 17.93 -24.87
N ASP A 671 8.84 16.88 -25.19
CA ASP A 671 7.39 16.85 -25.04
C ASP A 671 7.00 16.39 -23.62
N LYS A 672 6.76 17.36 -22.74
CA LYS A 672 6.37 17.09 -21.36
C LYS A 672 5.13 16.19 -21.22
N LYS A 673 4.24 16.17 -22.22
CA LYS A 673 3.04 15.30 -22.18
C LYS A 673 3.42 13.85 -22.42
N GLN A 674 4.35 13.57 -23.32
CA GLN A 674 4.84 12.21 -23.56
C GLN A 674 5.60 11.69 -22.34
N VAL A 675 6.46 12.53 -21.74
CA VAL A 675 7.17 12.18 -20.51
C VAL A 675 6.19 11.87 -19.37
N ALA A 676 5.22 12.75 -19.13
CA ALA A 676 4.20 12.54 -18.08
C ALA A 676 3.34 11.29 -18.33
N ALA A 677 2.98 11.01 -19.58
CA ALA A 677 2.24 9.79 -19.93
C ALA A 677 3.04 8.52 -19.67
N MET A 678 4.36 8.54 -19.89
CA MET A 678 5.23 7.41 -19.55
C MET A 678 5.44 7.29 -18.04
N GLN A 679 5.58 8.42 -17.32
CA GLN A 679 5.60 8.44 -15.86
C GLN A 679 4.35 7.78 -15.27
N ASP A 680 3.16 8.19 -15.70
CA ASP A 680 1.90 7.60 -15.22
C ASP A 680 1.78 6.12 -15.55
N LYS A 681 2.29 5.72 -16.73
CA LYS A 681 2.24 4.31 -17.17
C LYS A 681 3.18 3.40 -16.37
N ILE A 682 4.41 3.85 -16.09
CA ILE A 682 5.49 3.01 -15.56
C ILE A 682 5.75 3.29 -14.08
N ARG A 683 5.67 4.54 -13.64
CA ARG A 683 5.96 4.98 -12.25
C ARG A 683 7.29 4.43 -11.73
N ALA A 684 8.34 4.51 -12.55
CA ALA A 684 9.68 4.06 -12.18
C ALA A 684 10.21 4.81 -10.96
N VAL A 685 10.88 4.10 -10.03
CA VAL A 685 11.30 4.66 -8.73
C VAL A 685 12.76 4.37 -8.45
N ILE A 686 13.48 5.40 -8.02
CA ILE A 686 14.81 5.26 -7.43
C ILE A 686 14.62 5.07 -5.92
N ILE A 687 14.99 3.90 -5.40
CA ILE A 687 14.86 3.57 -3.98
C ILE A 687 16.08 4.06 -3.21
N HIS A 688 15.86 4.60 -2.03
CA HIS A 688 16.78 5.22 -1.07
C HIS A 688 17.26 6.59 -1.50
N SER A 689 17.92 6.73 -2.65
CA SER A 689 18.43 8.03 -3.18
C SER A 689 19.16 8.86 -2.13
N GLN A 690 19.85 8.20 -1.20
CA GLN A 690 20.34 8.84 0.03
C GLN A 690 21.25 10.04 -0.25
N THR A 691 22.08 9.97 -1.29
CA THR A 691 23.05 11.01 -1.61
C THR A 691 22.76 11.70 -2.97
N ILE A 692 21.49 11.70 -3.39
CA ILE A 692 21.07 12.36 -4.63
C ILE A 692 21.40 13.86 -4.58
N THR A 693 21.91 14.38 -5.69
CA THR A 693 22.29 15.80 -5.82
C THR A 693 21.12 16.62 -6.38
N GLN A 694 21.17 17.95 -6.18
CA GLN A 694 20.18 18.86 -6.80
C GLN A 694 20.14 18.72 -8.33
N LYS A 695 21.30 18.54 -8.96
CA LYS A 695 21.40 18.32 -10.41
C LYS A 695 20.65 17.04 -10.81
N GLN A 696 20.87 15.94 -10.09
CA GLN A 696 20.17 14.68 -10.33
C GLN A 696 18.65 14.80 -10.06
N LEU A 697 18.23 15.53 -9.03
CA LEU A 697 16.82 15.84 -8.78
C LEU A 697 16.20 16.62 -9.96
N GLN A 698 16.94 17.60 -10.51
CA GLN A 698 16.47 18.32 -11.70
C GLN A 698 16.35 17.39 -12.93
N GLU A 699 17.27 16.46 -13.11
CA GLU A 699 17.17 15.44 -14.18
C GLU A 699 15.98 14.49 -13.94
N CYS A 700 15.73 14.07 -12.69
CA CYS A 700 14.54 13.27 -12.34
C CYS A 700 13.24 13.99 -12.70
N LYS A 701 13.14 15.30 -12.36
CA LYS A 701 12.02 16.15 -12.76
C LYS A 701 11.80 16.18 -14.29
N GLU A 702 12.88 16.36 -15.04
CA GLU A 702 12.80 16.46 -16.52
C GLU A 702 12.34 15.14 -17.15
N LEU A 703 12.67 14.02 -16.55
CA LEU A 703 12.38 12.66 -17.04
C LEU A 703 11.11 12.04 -16.43
N GLY A 704 10.48 12.69 -15.45
CA GLY A 704 9.34 12.13 -14.74
C GLY A 704 9.72 10.90 -13.90
N LEU A 705 10.91 10.89 -13.30
CA LEU A 705 11.34 9.86 -12.36
C LEU A 705 10.83 10.14 -10.95
N ASN A 706 10.49 9.10 -10.21
CA ASN A 706 9.99 9.15 -8.84
C ASN A 706 11.06 8.69 -7.86
N ILE A 707 10.93 9.09 -6.61
CA ILE A 707 11.95 8.83 -5.58
C ILE A 707 11.28 8.32 -4.32
N SER A 708 11.86 7.30 -3.72
CA SER A 708 11.49 6.81 -2.41
C SER A 708 12.67 6.98 -1.45
N PHE A 709 12.52 7.86 -0.45
CA PHE A 709 13.58 8.13 0.52
C PHE A 709 13.47 7.25 1.75
N PHE A 710 14.63 6.89 2.30
CA PHE A 710 14.74 6.34 3.64
C PHE A 710 15.17 7.44 4.61
N THR A 711 14.22 8.22 5.10
CA THR A 711 14.50 9.41 5.95
C THR A 711 15.10 9.06 7.30
N ASP A 712 14.88 7.85 7.80
CA ASP A 712 15.44 7.39 9.07
C ASP A 712 16.95 7.22 9.02
N HIS A 713 17.56 7.21 7.81
CA HIS A 713 19.01 7.36 7.65
C HIS A 713 19.57 8.59 8.37
N VAL A 714 18.81 9.68 8.46
CA VAL A 714 19.20 10.89 9.19
C VAL A 714 19.44 10.56 10.66
N TYR A 715 18.50 9.86 11.28
CA TYR A 715 18.61 9.51 12.71
C TYR A 715 19.67 8.44 12.95
N TYR A 716 19.55 7.29 12.27
CA TYR A 716 20.40 6.14 12.57
C TYR A 716 21.84 6.33 12.15
N TYR A 717 22.09 6.95 11.01
CA TYR A 717 23.39 6.99 10.35
C TYR A 717 23.94 8.39 10.10
N GLY A 718 23.19 9.46 10.39
CA GLY A 718 23.58 10.85 10.09
C GLY A 718 24.94 11.23 10.67
N ASP A 719 25.19 10.91 11.96
CA ASP A 719 26.48 11.17 12.60
C ASP A 719 27.61 10.39 11.91
N TYR A 720 27.42 9.11 11.64
CA TYR A 720 28.38 8.26 10.97
C TYR A 720 28.68 8.72 9.53
N HIS A 721 27.65 9.15 8.83
CA HIS A 721 27.82 9.68 7.48
C HIS A 721 28.67 10.94 7.45
N MET A 722 28.43 11.85 8.38
CA MET A 722 29.20 13.08 8.46
C MET A 722 30.69 12.84 8.79
N TYR A 723 30.97 11.85 9.64
CA TYR A 723 32.32 11.68 10.19
C TYR A 723 33.11 10.53 9.59
N SER A 724 32.50 9.58 8.92
CA SER A 724 33.16 8.33 8.55
C SER A 724 32.87 7.82 7.12
N THR A 725 31.90 8.38 6.39
CA THR A 725 31.57 7.88 5.06
C THR A 725 31.45 8.93 3.98
N VAL A 726 30.55 9.91 4.10
CA VAL A 726 30.29 10.88 3.03
C VAL A 726 30.82 12.29 3.32
N GLY A 727 31.36 12.49 4.52
CA GLY A 727 31.88 13.78 4.97
C GLY A 727 30.78 14.77 5.38
N PRO A 728 31.15 15.83 6.13
CA PRO A 728 30.19 16.76 6.68
C PRO A 728 29.43 17.58 5.63
N VAL A 729 30.01 17.86 4.47
CA VAL A 729 29.30 18.61 3.41
C VAL A 729 28.11 17.84 2.89
N ARG A 730 28.30 16.61 2.44
CA ARG A 730 27.23 15.77 1.92
C ARG A 730 26.36 15.21 3.04
N GLY A 731 26.94 14.89 4.19
CA GLY A 731 26.22 14.39 5.36
C GLY A 731 25.09 15.32 5.82
N GLN A 732 25.25 16.64 5.64
CA GLN A 732 24.20 17.62 5.95
C GLN A 732 22.95 17.48 5.05
N VAL A 733 23.11 17.04 3.83
CA VAL A 733 22.06 17.04 2.82
C VAL A 733 21.69 15.63 2.32
N ILE A 734 21.93 14.59 3.14
CA ILE A 734 21.43 13.25 2.83
C ILE A 734 19.90 13.21 2.84
N SER A 735 19.31 12.42 1.96
CA SER A 735 17.84 12.33 1.79
C SER A 735 17.19 13.70 1.68
N PRO A 736 17.46 14.47 0.61
CA PRO A 736 17.05 15.88 0.48
C PRO A 736 15.56 15.99 0.12
N MET A 737 14.71 15.85 1.13
CA MET A 737 13.25 15.81 0.98
C MET A 737 12.67 17.15 0.51
N ALA A 738 13.14 18.28 1.09
CA ALA A 738 12.61 19.59 0.74
C ALA A 738 12.94 19.99 -0.70
N ASP A 739 14.16 19.69 -1.16
CA ASP A 739 14.52 19.91 -2.56
C ASP A 739 13.65 19.06 -3.52
N ALA A 740 13.37 17.80 -3.17
CA ALA A 740 12.56 16.90 -4.00
C ALA A 740 11.07 17.28 -4.03
N LEU A 741 10.53 17.83 -2.95
CA LEU A 741 9.13 18.27 -2.80
C LEU A 741 8.93 19.75 -3.15
N ALA A 742 9.99 20.48 -3.52
CA ALA A 742 9.89 21.89 -3.86
C ALA A 742 8.88 22.14 -5.01
N ASP A 743 8.23 23.30 -4.96
CA ASP A 743 7.23 23.71 -5.95
C ASP A 743 7.69 23.51 -7.40
N GLY A 744 6.87 22.83 -8.17
CA GLY A 744 7.10 22.56 -9.59
C GLY A 744 8.11 21.45 -9.88
N MET A 745 8.54 20.68 -8.89
CA MET A 745 9.36 19.48 -9.14
C MET A 745 8.58 18.39 -9.86
N ASN A 746 7.29 18.20 -9.57
CA ASN A 746 6.44 17.17 -10.18
C ASN A 746 7.05 15.75 -10.09
N ILE A 747 7.76 15.50 -9.02
CA ILE A 747 8.30 14.18 -8.64
C ILE A 747 7.35 13.60 -7.58
N ASN A 748 6.89 12.38 -7.75
CA ASN A 748 6.24 11.69 -6.64
C ASN A 748 7.32 11.23 -5.66
N VAL A 749 7.23 11.72 -4.43
CA VAL A 749 8.16 11.39 -3.35
C VAL A 749 7.44 10.52 -2.34
N THR A 750 8.05 9.39 -2.02
CA THR A 750 7.59 8.49 -0.96
C THR A 750 8.65 8.32 0.11
N MET A 751 8.26 7.78 1.26
CA MET A 751 9.18 7.40 2.34
C MET A 751 8.98 5.92 2.70
N HIS A 752 10.07 5.29 3.15
CA HIS A 752 10.07 3.90 3.61
C HIS A 752 11.09 3.70 4.74
N GLN A 753 11.03 2.55 5.42
CA GLN A 753 11.99 2.17 6.46
C GLN A 753 12.92 1.04 6.04
N ASP A 754 12.65 0.41 4.89
CA ASP A 754 13.44 -0.73 4.44
C ASP A 754 13.52 -1.85 5.50
N SER A 755 12.42 -2.03 6.26
CA SER A 755 12.40 -3.00 7.37
C SER A 755 12.86 -4.39 6.91
N PRO A 756 13.78 -5.05 7.64
CA PRO A 756 14.16 -4.82 9.03
C PRO A 756 15.37 -3.88 9.25
N VAL A 757 15.83 -3.11 8.26
CA VAL A 757 16.94 -2.14 8.42
C VAL A 757 16.58 -1.11 9.50
N ALA A 758 15.35 -0.60 9.47
CA ALA A 758 14.72 0.09 10.59
C ALA A 758 13.38 -0.58 10.93
N PRO A 759 12.88 -0.44 12.16
CA PRO A 759 11.54 -0.91 12.50
C PRO A 759 10.47 -0.27 11.62
N PRO A 760 9.34 -0.95 11.31
CA PRO A 760 8.29 -0.41 10.46
C PRO A 760 7.45 0.66 11.20
N ASN A 761 8.07 1.78 11.60
CA ASN A 761 7.46 2.87 12.37
C ASN A 761 7.35 4.14 11.51
N MET A 762 6.26 4.26 10.72
CA MET A 762 6.03 5.40 9.82
C MET A 762 5.90 6.74 10.57
N LEU A 763 5.43 6.74 11.81
CA LEU A 763 5.40 7.95 12.65
C LEU A 763 6.81 8.46 12.94
N PHE A 764 7.78 7.57 13.08
CA PHE A 764 9.17 7.95 13.25
C PHE A 764 9.77 8.55 11.97
N SER A 765 9.42 8.02 10.80
CA SER A 765 9.84 8.60 9.52
C SER A 765 9.25 10.00 9.31
N ILE A 766 7.96 10.22 9.65
CA ILE A 766 7.34 11.56 9.64
C ILE A 766 8.10 12.50 10.58
N TYR A 767 8.39 12.04 11.79
CA TYR A 767 9.14 12.81 12.79
C TYR A 767 10.54 13.18 12.26
N ASN A 768 11.27 12.23 11.66
CA ASN A 768 12.62 12.46 11.14
C ASN A 768 12.62 13.41 9.92
N ALA A 769 11.65 13.30 9.04
CA ALA A 769 11.51 14.22 7.90
C ALA A 769 11.25 15.67 8.36
N ALA A 770 10.47 15.84 9.44
CA ALA A 770 10.14 17.15 9.98
C ALA A 770 11.25 17.73 10.89
N ASN A 771 12.01 16.87 11.60
CA ASN A 771 12.97 17.34 12.59
C ASN A 771 14.42 17.24 12.16
N ARG A 772 14.81 16.23 11.39
CA ARG A 772 16.18 15.97 10.91
C ARG A 772 17.23 16.05 12.04
N ILE A 773 17.03 15.22 13.06
CA ILE A 773 17.93 15.11 14.22
C ILE A 773 18.58 13.73 14.20
N THR A 774 19.90 13.68 14.32
CA THR A 774 20.65 12.43 14.43
C THR A 774 20.45 11.75 15.78
N ARG A 775 20.89 10.51 15.90
CA ARG A 775 20.85 9.76 17.17
C ARG A 775 21.61 10.47 18.31
N ASP A 776 22.65 11.21 17.98
CA ASP A 776 23.43 12.01 18.93
C ASP A 776 22.82 13.39 19.24
N GLY A 777 21.66 13.67 18.66
CA GLY A 777 20.99 14.95 18.85
C GLY A 777 21.52 16.07 17.97
N GLN A 778 22.34 15.76 16.96
CA GLN A 778 22.86 16.78 16.04
C GLN A 778 21.80 17.11 14.99
N PRO A 779 21.49 18.39 14.78
CA PRO A 779 20.66 18.81 13.67
C PRO A 779 21.46 18.79 12.36
N ILE A 780 20.90 18.16 11.31
CA ILE A 780 21.50 18.15 9.97
C ILE A 780 20.49 18.59 8.92
N GLY A 781 20.93 19.40 7.92
CA GLY A 781 20.07 19.91 6.88
C GLY A 781 18.87 20.68 7.43
N ARG A 782 19.10 21.58 8.39
CA ARG A 782 18.07 22.39 9.05
C ARG A 782 18.17 23.90 8.76
N GLY A 783 19.03 24.30 7.86
CA GLY A 783 19.31 25.71 7.64
C GLY A 783 20.11 26.32 8.76
N SER A 784 20.24 27.67 8.82
CA SER A 784 20.98 28.35 9.88
C SER A 784 20.23 28.31 11.21
N ALA A 785 20.99 28.34 12.31
CA ALA A 785 20.46 28.31 13.69
C ALA A 785 19.54 29.51 14.03
N ASP A 786 19.55 30.58 13.23
CA ASP A 786 18.71 31.75 13.42
C ASP A 786 17.36 31.69 12.67
N GLY A 787 17.06 30.55 12.03
CA GLY A 787 15.80 30.35 11.29
C GLY A 787 15.72 31.16 9.98
N SER A 788 16.81 31.78 9.55
CA SER A 788 16.86 32.40 8.21
C SER A 788 16.98 31.27 7.18
N SER A 789 15.97 31.13 6.36
CA SER A 789 15.96 30.24 5.19
C SER A 789 16.83 30.80 4.05
N ASP A 790 17.89 31.55 4.42
CA ASP A 790 18.75 32.14 3.41
C ASP A 790 19.54 31.00 2.74
N LYS A 791 19.29 30.78 1.46
CA LYS A 791 19.96 29.74 0.65
C LYS A 791 21.48 29.81 0.64
N ASP A 792 22.03 30.88 1.23
CA ASP A 792 23.45 31.15 1.43
C ASP A 792 23.96 30.92 2.87
N SER A 793 23.14 30.44 3.80
CA SER A 793 23.60 30.19 5.16
C SER A 793 24.52 28.97 5.19
N ARG A 794 25.71 29.17 5.68
CA ARG A 794 26.75 28.14 5.76
C ARG A 794 27.09 27.88 7.24
N ILE A 795 27.00 26.63 7.68
CA ILE A 795 27.47 26.25 9.00
C ILE A 795 29.01 26.22 8.98
N THR A 796 29.63 26.73 10.05
CA THR A 796 31.04 26.55 10.31
C THR A 796 31.21 25.33 11.19
N ASP A 797 31.83 24.29 10.67
CA ASP A 797 32.12 23.09 11.44
C ASP A 797 33.19 23.31 12.52
N LEU A 798 33.51 22.23 13.27
CA LEU A 798 34.55 22.19 14.27
C LEU A 798 35.96 22.54 13.71
N THR A 799 36.11 22.54 12.36
CA THR A 799 37.38 22.90 11.67
C THR A 799 37.32 24.27 11.02
N ASN A 800 36.29 25.09 11.29
CA ASN A 800 36.06 26.42 10.70
C ASN A 800 35.81 26.40 9.17
N LYS A 801 35.41 25.29 8.58
CA LYS A 801 34.91 25.22 7.21
C LYS A 801 33.41 25.54 7.13
N GLN A 802 33.00 26.26 6.10
CA GLN A 802 31.59 26.56 5.83
C GLN A 802 31.01 25.51 4.93
N TYR A 803 29.82 25.01 5.28
CA TYR A 803 29.06 24.00 4.52
C TYR A 803 27.71 24.51 4.10
N ASP A 804 27.17 23.98 3.01
CA ASP A 804 25.81 24.23 2.60
C ASP A 804 24.84 23.71 3.68
N THR A 805 23.95 24.57 4.14
CA THR A 805 23.02 24.27 5.23
C THR A 805 21.58 24.45 4.81
N ARG A 806 21.25 24.07 3.58
CA ARG A 806 19.87 24.09 3.12
C ARG A 806 18.95 23.44 4.14
N ASP A 807 17.75 23.98 4.27
CA ASP A 807 16.74 23.39 5.12
C ASP A 807 16.01 22.29 4.33
N GLU A 808 16.34 21.05 4.66
CA GLU A 808 15.76 19.85 4.05
C GLU A 808 14.61 19.28 4.90
N ARG A 809 14.14 20.03 5.91
CA ARG A 809 12.94 19.66 6.64
C ARG A 809 11.70 19.89 5.76
N VAL A 810 10.73 19.03 5.93
CA VAL A 810 9.40 19.18 5.34
C VAL A 810 8.35 19.27 6.44
N SER A 811 7.18 19.78 6.15
CA SER A 811 6.09 19.73 7.11
C SER A 811 5.71 18.28 7.44
N ALA A 812 5.24 18.04 8.66
CA ALA A 812 4.75 16.71 9.04
C ALA A 812 3.59 16.25 8.15
N TYR A 813 2.81 17.18 7.60
CA TYR A 813 1.72 16.85 6.69
C TYR A 813 2.24 16.39 5.31
N GLU A 814 3.24 17.06 4.74
CA GLU A 814 3.91 16.58 3.52
C GLU A 814 4.55 15.22 3.73
N ALA A 815 5.23 15.02 4.86
CA ALA A 815 5.80 13.73 5.24
C ALA A 815 4.70 12.65 5.37
N MET A 816 3.53 12.98 5.94
CA MET A 816 2.39 12.08 6.02
C MET A 816 1.87 11.68 4.63
N LYS A 817 1.78 12.62 3.69
CA LYS A 817 1.42 12.30 2.30
C LYS A 817 2.39 11.30 1.68
N CYS A 818 3.68 11.40 1.98
CA CYS A 818 4.71 10.49 1.46
C CYS A 818 4.55 9.02 1.92
N VAL A 819 3.93 8.76 3.07
CA VAL A 819 3.68 7.41 3.61
C VAL A 819 2.22 6.97 3.51
N THR A 820 1.39 7.73 2.83
CA THR A 820 -0.03 7.42 2.59
C THR A 820 -0.36 7.53 1.10
N ILE A 821 -0.88 8.67 0.64
CA ILE A 821 -1.38 8.83 -0.74
C ILE A 821 -0.27 8.72 -1.81
N ASN A 822 0.94 9.25 -1.54
CA ASN A 822 2.04 9.16 -2.50
C ASN A 822 2.54 7.70 -2.63
N SER A 823 2.61 6.96 -1.51
CA SER A 823 2.95 5.53 -1.51
C SER A 823 1.87 4.70 -2.22
N ALA A 824 0.59 5.01 -1.98
CA ALA A 824 -0.51 4.39 -2.71
C ALA A 824 -0.39 4.68 -4.22
N TRP A 825 -0.06 5.91 -4.62
CA TRP A 825 0.18 6.26 -6.03
C TRP A 825 1.37 5.49 -6.60
N GLN A 826 2.47 5.38 -5.88
CA GLN A 826 3.61 4.57 -6.32
C GLN A 826 3.19 3.14 -6.67
N ASN A 827 2.31 2.55 -5.89
CA ASN A 827 1.84 1.17 -6.05
C ASN A 827 0.62 1.02 -6.97
N PHE A 828 0.17 2.08 -7.67
CA PHE A 828 -1.06 2.14 -8.47
C PHE A 828 -2.34 1.89 -7.66
N GLU A 829 -2.38 2.34 -6.41
CA GLU A 829 -3.46 2.10 -5.45
C GLU A 829 -4.16 3.39 -4.98
N GLU A 830 -3.78 4.54 -5.50
CA GLU A 830 -4.31 5.85 -5.08
C GLU A 830 -5.82 6.01 -5.29
N LYS A 831 -6.42 5.16 -6.10
CA LYS A 831 -7.88 5.14 -6.30
C LYS A 831 -8.62 4.36 -5.22
N GLU A 832 -7.90 3.47 -4.54
CA GLU A 832 -8.47 2.55 -3.57
C GLU A 832 -8.04 2.87 -2.13
N LYS A 833 -6.85 3.46 -1.91
CA LYS A 833 -6.29 3.70 -0.56
C LYS A 833 -5.47 4.99 -0.47
N GLY A 834 -4.85 5.22 0.67
CA GLY A 834 -3.91 6.31 0.94
C GLY A 834 -4.55 7.65 1.30
N SER A 835 -5.88 7.79 1.25
CA SER A 835 -6.61 8.96 1.78
C SER A 835 -8.02 8.59 2.22
N ILE A 836 -8.57 9.33 3.17
CA ILE A 836 -9.96 9.17 3.62
C ILE A 836 -10.86 9.95 2.65
N THR A 837 -11.18 9.31 1.53
CA THR A 837 -11.96 9.90 0.44
C THR A 837 -13.11 8.96 0.07
N VAL A 838 -14.28 9.51 -0.18
CA VAL A 838 -15.47 8.74 -0.55
C VAL A 838 -15.18 7.81 -1.74
N GLY A 839 -15.51 6.54 -1.58
CA GLY A 839 -15.32 5.48 -2.56
C GLY A 839 -14.00 4.73 -2.46
N LYS A 840 -13.09 5.12 -1.55
CA LYS A 840 -11.89 4.36 -1.21
C LYS A 840 -12.16 3.34 -0.10
N GLN A 841 -11.25 2.40 0.06
CA GLN A 841 -11.23 1.43 1.16
C GLN A 841 -11.17 2.15 2.51
N ALA A 842 -11.81 1.57 3.50
CA ALA A 842 -11.83 2.07 4.87
C ALA A 842 -10.59 1.54 5.61
N ASP A 843 -9.43 2.07 5.24
CA ASP A 843 -8.12 1.73 5.81
C ASP A 843 -7.67 2.89 6.68
N PHE A 844 -7.64 2.69 8.01
CA PHE A 844 -7.36 3.75 8.97
C PHE A 844 -6.32 3.33 10.00
N ALA A 845 -5.57 4.31 10.50
CA ALA A 845 -4.82 4.20 11.75
C ALA A 845 -5.37 5.21 12.75
N VAL A 846 -5.74 4.74 13.93
CA VAL A 846 -6.17 5.56 15.05
C VAL A 846 -4.98 5.72 16.00
N LEU A 847 -4.63 6.97 16.31
CA LEU A 847 -3.43 7.34 17.04
C LEU A 847 -3.79 8.05 18.35
N SER A 848 -3.06 7.75 19.41
CA SER A 848 -3.15 8.47 20.70
C SER A 848 -2.55 9.88 20.67
N VAL A 849 -1.92 10.26 19.56
CA VAL A 849 -1.27 11.57 19.33
C VAL A 849 -1.68 12.14 17.98
N ASN A 850 -1.64 13.46 17.84
CA ASN A 850 -1.72 14.09 16.52
C ASN A 850 -0.29 14.26 15.96
N PRO A 851 0.10 13.53 14.90
CA PRO A 851 1.47 13.60 14.37
C PRO A 851 1.82 14.95 13.71
N LEU A 852 0.84 15.81 13.49
CA LEU A 852 1.04 17.17 12.98
C LEU A 852 1.19 18.22 14.09
N SER A 853 1.04 17.82 15.36
CA SER A 853 1.08 18.77 16.49
C SER A 853 2.49 19.07 16.94
N ASP A 854 2.70 20.30 17.44
CA ASP A 854 3.95 20.67 18.12
C ASP A 854 4.25 19.75 19.31
N GLU A 855 3.22 19.23 20.00
CA GLU A 855 3.39 18.29 21.10
C GLU A 855 4.12 17.02 20.64
N PHE A 856 3.72 16.45 19.52
CA PHE A 856 4.34 15.26 18.95
C PHE A 856 5.74 15.58 18.42
N LEU A 857 5.90 16.67 17.65
CA LEU A 857 7.16 17.05 17.01
C LEU A 857 8.25 17.47 18.03
N ASN A 858 7.88 17.84 19.22
CA ASN A 858 8.80 18.18 20.33
C ASN A 858 9.11 17.00 21.26
N LEU A 859 8.63 15.79 20.99
CA LEU A 859 9.00 14.60 21.76
C LEU A 859 10.49 14.28 21.56
N ALA A 860 11.08 13.61 22.55
CA ALA A 860 12.42 13.06 22.38
C ALA A 860 12.41 12.00 21.25
N PRO A 861 13.38 12.00 20.32
CA PRO A 861 13.43 11.06 19.20
C PRO A 861 13.29 9.60 19.63
N GLN A 862 13.96 9.20 20.72
CA GLN A 862 13.92 7.84 21.27
C GLN A 862 12.49 7.41 21.69
N LYS A 863 11.68 8.37 22.14
CA LYS A 863 10.27 8.09 22.50
C LYS A 863 9.43 7.79 21.26
N VAL A 864 9.64 8.54 20.18
CA VAL A 864 8.94 8.33 18.93
C VAL A 864 9.40 7.05 18.24
N GLN A 865 10.72 6.80 18.25
CA GLN A 865 11.32 5.56 17.75
C GLN A 865 10.75 4.32 18.44
N LYS A 866 10.56 4.38 19.75
CA LYS A 866 9.98 3.26 20.52
C LYS A 866 8.54 2.92 20.07
N GLY A 867 7.82 3.89 19.51
CA GLY A 867 6.43 3.71 19.08
C GLY A 867 5.43 3.64 20.25
N GLY A 868 4.34 2.89 20.02
CA GLY A 868 3.26 2.73 21.00
C GLY A 868 2.24 3.88 20.95
N PHE A 869 2.14 4.56 19.81
CA PHE A 869 1.15 5.62 19.58
C PHE A 869 -0.07 5.13 18.79
N VAL A 870 -0.01 3.95 18.19
CA VAL A 870 -1.14 3.37 17.46
C VAL A 870 -2.09 2.74 18.45
N VAL A 871 -3.35 3.18 18.41
CA VAL A 871 -4.45 2.64 19.23
C VAL A 871 -5.14 1.50 18.50
N GLU A 872 -5.45 1.74 17.23
CA GLU A 872 -6.07 0.75 16.34
C GLU A 872 -5.54 0.89 14.92
N THR A 873 -5.52 -0.23 14.21
CA THR A 873 -5.31 -0.27 12.76
C THR A 873 -6.48 -1.01 12.13
N ILE A 874 -7.04 -0.41 11.10
CA ILE A 874 -8.24 -0.87 10.42
C ILE A 874 -7.90 -1.07 8.95
N ASN A 875 -8.24 -2.21 8.41
CA ASN A 875 -8.09 -2.57 6.99
C ASN A 875 -9.42 -3.05 6.44
N ASN A 876 -9.94 -2.38 5.40
CA ASN A 876 -11.26 -2.65 4.84
C ASN A 876 -12.39 -2.67 5.91
N ASP A 877 -12.39 -1.68 6.79
CA ASP A 877 -13.32 -1.54 7.94
C ASP A 877 -13.25 -2.68 8.98
N ASN A 878 -12.22 -3.53 8.92
CA ASN A 878 -11.94 -4.55 9.92
C ASN A 878 -10.80 -4.11 10.83
N VAL A 879 -11.00 -4.16 12.14
CA VAL A 879 -9.93 -3.91 13.11
C VAL A 879 -8.95 -5.07 13.06
N ILE A 880 -7.72 -4.78 12.60
CA ILE A 880 -6.63 -5.75 12.48
C ILE A 880 -5.61 -5.64 13.62
N TYR A 881 -5.65 -4.57 14.39
CA TYR A 881 -4.83 -4.38 15.59
C TYR A 881 -5.55 -3.45 16.57
N THR A 882 -5.45 -3.76 17.86
CA THR A 882 -5.86 -2.88 18.98
C THR A 882 -4.77 -2.92 20.05
N ALA A 883 -4.33 -1.75 20.50
CA ALA A 883 -3.36 -1.64 21.61
C ALA A 883 -3.94 -2.22 22.91
N GLN A 884 -3.10 -2.97 23.65
CA GLN A 884 -3.49 -3.62 24.90
C GLN A 884 -3.45 -2.65 26.10
#